data_d238fef8cc5d8502a4db0a6d9b984d43
#
_entry.id   d238fef8cc5d8502a4db0a6d9b984d43
#
_cell.length_a   1.000
_cell.length_b   1.000
_cell.length_c   1.000
_cell.angle_alpha   90.00
_cell.angle_beta   90.00
_cell.angle_gamma   90.00
#
_symmetry.space_group_name_H-M   'P 1'
#
loop_
_entity.id
_entity.type
_entity.pdbx_description
1 polymer ?
#
loop_
_entity_poly.entity_id
_entity_poly.type
_entity_poly.pdbx_seq_one_letter_code
_entity_poly.pdbx_strand_id
1 'polypeptide(L)'
;QGEASACWRLTVRVLEAWRLHRVDLLSEADPYVILQLPTSPGMKFRTKTVSNSSHPVWNETFSFLIQSRVKNVLELGIYDEDLITKDDICFKVFYDISEVLPGKLLQKTFFLGPQGQEELDVEFLVEETPGPPEYLITNNVLVARELSRLDVHLDRAGSTPGGADWGKLELELVLKGSFEDTQTSALGTASAFRFHYLAAQDTELHGRLKSSRSSGWNTDSSAGHFTVPLQSLAGGREVTICVPATDDPGVRLQLKADSCPKELDVRLGFDLCVEEQAFLSRRKQVVAMALKQALQLDRDLQEEEVPVVGIMAEGGGARAMTSLCGHLLALQKLGLLDCVTYLSGISGATWAMAHLYGDPEWSQKDLQGPISHIRKHMAKSKLRAFSPQSLASYWHKLQLRASQGHPTTAVDLWALLLEFSLHGQVADQTLSGQRDALERGQNPLPLYLSLNVKEDTVDTLHFKEWVEFTPYEVGFLKYGAFVPPELFGSEFFMGRLMRRLPESPICFLEAIWSNIFSLNLMDTWYNLAWSGEEWKQHVKEEIHSTEEPEDCLRTSLWTEASWLQPGTALARAFKGVLTGRPLCHHGANFLHGLQLHQGYSGQKDFSTWADCQSDSTPSQLTPQQPQLCLVDAGYLINNSYPSMFRPGRRLDLILYFGYSLSSHFEALQQAELYCRTQGLHFPHVEISAEDRCQPRECYLFADPTCPEAPVLLYFPLVNVSFKDHSTPGVWRSPEELWAGQVDLNKTTTPYFLLNMTYSEEDFDHLLQLNDYNLQNSQDTILQALRMALKHRAPEARPQGAQ
;
A
#
# COMPACT_ATOMS: atom_id res chain seq x y z
N GLN A 1 5.69 -4.82 -21.69
CA GLN A 1 6.18 -5.59 -22.84
C GLN A 1 5.38 -6.89 -22.92
N GLY A 2 5.16 -7.40 -24.16
CA GLY A 2 4.50 -8.69 -24.38
C GLY A 2 5.51 -9.81 -24.56
N GLU A 3 5.25 -10.98 -23.97
CA GLU A 3 6.13 -12.15 -24.02
C GLU A 3 5.31 -13.41 -24.26
N ALA A 4 5.80 -14.29 -25.15
CA ALA A 4 5.21 -15.60 -25.36
C ALA A 4 5.70 -16.61 -24.30
N SER A 5 4.76 -17.34 -23.69
CA SER A 5 5.04 -18.35 -22.66
C SER A 5 4.49 -19.70 -23.07
N ALA A 6 5.33 -20.72 -23.02
CA ALA A 6 4.88 -22.08 -23.24
C ALA A 6 4.06 -22.58 -22.05
N CYS A 7 2.98 -23.29 -22.36
CA CYS A 7 2.17 -23.97 -21.35
C CYS A 7 2.76 -25.37 -21.09
N TRP A 8 2.98 -25.67 -19.82
CA TRP A 8 3.52 -26.94 -19.38
C TRP A 8 2.55 -27.65 -18.43
N ARG A 9 2.60 -28.97 -18.42
CA ARG A 9 1.90 -29.80 -17.44
C ARG A 9 2.90 -30.25 -16.37
N LEU A 10 2.67 -29.84 -15.13
CA LEU A 10 3.37 -30.35 -13.97
C LEU A 10 2.60 -31.52 -13.40
N THR A 11 3.22 -32.71 -13.39
CA THR A 11 2.70 -33.90 -12.72
C THR A 11 3.43 -34.08 -11.41
N VAL A 12 2.70 -34.19 -10.31
CA VAL A 12 3.23 -34.42 -8.96
C VAL A 12 2.66 -35.71 -8.41
N ARG A 13 3.54 -36.64 -8.03
CA ARG A 13 3.16 -37.90 -7.38
C ARG A 13 3.67 -37.89 -5.95
N VAL A 14 2.76 -37.86 -5.01
CA VAL A 14 3.07 -37.96 -3.59
C VAL A 14 3.22 -39.42 -3.24
N LEU A 15 4.43 -39.84 -2.86
CA LEU A 15 4.73 -41.22 -2.61
C LEU A 15 4.42 -41.63 -1.17
N GLU A 16 5.25 -41.23 -0.26
CA GLU A 16 5.19 -41.64 1.15
C GLU A 16 5.87 -40.63 2.07
N ALA A 17 5.60 -40.71 3.37
CA ALA A 17 6.35 -39.99 4.38
C ALA A 17 6.90 -40.96 5.44
N TRP A 18 8.00 -40.55 6.08
CA TRP A 18 8.69 -41.34 7.07
C TRP A 18 8.86 -40.60 8.39
N ARG A 19 8.68 -41.32 9.50
CA ARG A 19 8.94 -40.83 10.86
C ARG A 19 8.11 -39.64 11.29
N LEU A 20 6.88 -39.51 10.76
CA LEU A 20 6.00 -38.44 11.21
C LEU A 20 5.77 -38.55 12.74
N HIS A 21 6.09 -37.47 13.46
CA HIS A 21 5.89 -37.43 14.90
C HIS A 21 4.40 -37.27 15.24
N ARG A 22 4.04 -37.73 16.41
CA ARG A 22 2.69 -37.57 16.95
C ARG A 22 2.45 -36.09 17.26
N VAL A 23 1.35 -35.56 16.78
CA VAL A 23 0.85 -34.24 17.18
C VAL A 23 0.05 -34.39 18.47
N ASP A 24 -0.68 -35.47 18.62
CA ASP A 24 -1.47 -35.79 19.78
C ASP A 24 -0.83 -36.82 20.73
N LEU A 25 -1.10 -36.70 22.05
CA LEU A 25 -0.57 -37.55 23.11
C LEU A 25 -1.17 -38.98 23.12
N LEU A 26 -2.28 -39.22 22.41
CA LEU A 26 -3.09 -40.42 22.58
C LEU A 26 -3.18 -41.36 21.36
N SER A 27 -2.88 -40.89 20.14
CA SER A 27 -2.93 -41.68 18.88
C SER A 27 -1.74 -41.39 17.97
N GLU A 28 -1.49 -42.30 17.00
CA GLU A 28 -0.68 -41.93 15.83
C GLU A 28 -1.51 -41.03 14.94
N ALA A 29 -0.84 -40.16 14.15
CA ALA A 29 -1.48 -39.18 13.28
C ALA A 29 -2.30 -39.87 12.17
N ASP A 30 -3.35 -39.21 11.68
CA ASP A 30 -4.14 -39.57 10.50
C ASP A 30 -3.73 -38.67 9.32
N PRO A 31 -2.51 -38.84 8.74
CA PRO A 31 -1.92 -37.86 7.85
C PRO A 31 -2.50 -37.90 6.44
N TYR A 32 -2.65 -36.69 5.88
CA TYR A 32 -2.90 -36.45 4.46
C TYR A 32 -2.09 -35.26 3.95
N VAL A 33 -1.91 -35.16 2.64
CA VAL A 33 -1.16 -34.06 1.99
C VAL A 33 -2.09 -33.18 1.18
N ILE A 34 -1.96 -31.87 1.37
CA ILE A 34 -2.56 -30.87 0.49
C ILE A 34 -1.49 -30.31 -0.44
N LEU A 35 -1.82 -30.29 -1.73
CA LEU A 35 -1.02 -29.67 -2.78
C LEU A 35 -1.75 -28.42 -3.28
N GLN A 36 -1.04 -27.30 -3.29
CA GLN A 36 -1.55 -26.05 -3.80
C GLN A 36 -0.49 -25.35 -4.63
N LEU A 37 -0.89 -24.86 -5.81
CA LEU A 37 -0.04 -24.05 -6.67
C LEU A 37 -0.73 -22.69 -6.88
N PRO A 38 -0.27 -21.60 -6.22
CA PRO A 38 -0.92 -20.28 -6.29
C PRO A 38 -1.01 -19.71 -7.71
N THR A 39 -0.07 -20.07 -8.60
CA THR A 39 -0.07 -19.65 -10.03
C THR A 39 -1.07 -20.43 -10.89
N SER A 40 -1.68 -21.49 -10.33
CA SER A 40 -2.80 -22.22 -10.91
C SER A 40 -4.01 -22.10 -9.96
N PRO A 41 -4.63 -20.90 -9.85
CA PRO A 41 -5.66 -20.63 -8.87
C PRO A 41 -6.87 -21.56 -9.06
N GLY A 42 -7.48 -21.97 -7.94
CA GLY A 42 -8.59 -22.92 -7.91
C GLY A 42 -8.17 -24.41 -7.91
N MET A 43 -6.90 -24.72 -8.19
CA MET A 43 -6.39 -26.08 -8.18
C MET A 43 -5.75 -26.38 -6.80
N LYS A 44 -6.54 -26.98 -5.93
CA LYS A 44 -6.10 -27.48 -4.63
C LYS A 44 -6.44 -28.96 -4.54
N PHE A 45 -5.43 -29.80 -4.38
CA PHE A 45 -5.60 -31.24 -4.29
C PHE A 45 -5.32 -31.72 -2.87
N ARG A 46 -5.98 -32.83 -2.51
CA ARG A 46 -5.81 -33.52 -1.24
C ARG A 46 -5.65 -35.00 -1.52
N THR A 47 -4.65 -35.64 -0.89
CA THR A 47 -4.54 -37.09 -0.85
C THR A 47 -5.60 -37.71 0.05
N LYS A 48 -5.77 -39.01 -0.06
CA LYS A 48 -6.54 -39.77 0.96
C LYS A 48 -5.84 -39.69 2.30
N THR A 49 -6.63 -39.74 3.36
CA THR A 49 -6.09 -39.86 4.71
C THR A 49 -5.63 -41.29 4.97
N VAL A 50 -4.45 -41.48 5.53
CA VAL A 50 -3.93 -42.76 6.00
C VAL A 50 -4.02 -42.79 7.50
N SER A 51 -5.02 -43.50 8.01
CA SER A 51 -5.30 -43.51 9.44
C SER A 51 -4.24 -44.19 10.27
N ASN A 52 -3.89 -43.55 11.39
CA ASN A 52 -3.04 -44.12 12.46
C ASN A 52 -1.66 -44.62 11.96
N SER A 53 -0.93 -43.73 11.24
CA SER A 53 0.34 -44.07 10.60
C SER A 53 1.41 -43.02 10.73
N SER A 54 2.57 -43.43 11.27
CA SER A 54 3.80 -42.64 11.24
C SER A 54 4.60 -42.81 9.92
N HIS A 55 4.16 -43.73 9.04
CA HIS A 55 4.77 -44.03 7.74
C HIS A 55 3.68 -44.18 6.68
N PRO A 56 2.93 -43.10 6.36
CA PRO A 56 1.85 -43.18 5.39
C PRO A 56 2.38 -43.35 3.96
N VAL A 57 1.71 -44.18 3.17
CA VAL A 57 1.96 -44.35 1.75
C VAL A 57 0.70 -43.95 0.99
N TRP A 58 0.82 -42.89 0.18
CA TRP A 58 -0.31 -42.39 -0.63
C TRP A 58 -0.24 -42.89 -2.07
N ASN A 59 0.89 -42.70 -2.70
CA ASN A 59 1.13 -43.07 -4.10
C ASN A 59 0.07 -42.47 -5.06
N GLU A 60 -0.31 -41.22 -4.81
CA GLU A 60 -1.33 -40.50 -5.56
C GLU A 60 -0.71 -39.44 -6.47
N THR A 61 -1.30 -39.31 -7.68
CA THR A 61 -0.78 -38.39 -8.72
C THR A 61 -1.77 -37.25 -8.99
N PHE A 62 -1.23 -36.02 -9.07
CA PHE A 62 -1.96 -34.80 -9.36
C PHE A 62 -1.27 -34.04 -10.49
N SER A 63 -2.03 -33.20 -11.21
CA SER A 63 -1.44 -32.42 -12.30
C SER A 63 -1.94 -30.96 -12.29
N PHE A 64 -1.06 -30.05 -12.68
CA PHE A 64 -1.31 -28.64 -12.81
C PHE A 64 -0.88 -28.14 -14.19
N LEU A 65 -1.63 -27.19 -14.76
CA LEU A 65 -1.14 -26.42 -15.91
C LEU A 65 -0.37 -25.19 -15.41
N ILE A 66 0.84 -25.00 -15.91
CA ILE A 66 1.73 -23.92 -15.52
C ILE A 66 2.29 -23.18 -16.73
N GLN A 67 2.70 -21.95 -16.54
CA GLN A 67 3.35 -21.13 -17.56
C GLN A 67 4.87 -21.10 -17.32
N SER A 68 5.65 -21.32 -18.39
CA SER A 68 7.12 -21.40 -18.28
C SER A 68 7.80 -20.10 -17.82
N ARG A 69 7.15 -18.94 -18.07
CA ARG A 69 7.66 -17.62 -17.70
C ARG A 69 7.16 -17.11 -16.35
N VAL A 70 6.31 -17.87 -15.68
CA VAL A 70 5.78 -17.53 -14.36
C VAL A 70 6.57 -18.28 -13.28
N LYS A 71 6.80 -17.64 -12.15
CA LYS A 71 7.45 -18.25 -10.99
C LYS A 71 6.49 -19.21 -10.29
N ASN A 72 6.66 -20.49 -10.53
CA ASN A 72 5.83 -21.55 -10.00
C ASN A 72 6.48 -22.15 -8.76
N VAL A 73 5.88 -21.95 -7.59
CA VAL A 73 6.30 -22.56 -6.32
C VAL A 73 5.15 -23.38 -5.79
N LEU A 74 5.37 -24.71 -5.74
CA LEU A 74 4.39 -25.66 -5.20
C LEU A 74 4.43 -25.64 -3.68
N GLU A 75 3.28 -25.56 -3.06
CA GLU A 75 3.08 -25.70 -1.63
C GLU A 75 2.58 -27.11 -1.31
N LEU A 76 3.30 -27.82 -0.46
CA LEU A 76 2.95 -29.13 0.06
C LEU A 76 2.75 -29.02 1.57
N GLY A 77 1.55 -29.32 2.05
CA GLY A 77 1.25 -29.30 3.49
C GLY A 77 0.86 -30.69 3.96
N ILE A 78 1.49 -31.20 5.01
CA ILE A 78 1.06 -32.41 5.71
C ILE A 78 0.17 -31.99 6.87
N TYR A 79 -1.01 -32.59 6.96
CA TYR A 79 -2.03 -32.31 7.97
C TYR A 79 -2.40 -33.61 8.69
N ASP A 80 -2.80 -33.47 9.93
CA ASP A 80 -3.42 -34.50 10.72
C ASP A 80 -4.95 -34.30 10.72
N GLU A 81 -5.70 -35.31 10.33
CA GLU A 81 -7.18 -35.25 10.25
C GLU A 81 -7.80 -35.46 11.61
N ASP A 82 -8.41 -34.43 12.17
CA ASP A 82 -9.10 -34.45 13.45
C ASP A 82 -10.61 -34.61 13.27
N LEU A 83 -11.22 -35.53 14.00
CA LEU A 83 -12.65 -35.78 13.95
C LEU A 83 -13.52 -34.69 14.60
N ILE A 84 -12.97 -33.87 15.49
CA ILE A 84 -13.73 -32.96 16.34
C ILE A 84 -13.22 -31.52 16.28
N THR A 85 -11.92 -31.31 15.99
CA THR A 85 -11.26 -30.02 15.90
C THR A 85 -10.90 -29.67 14.45
N LYS A 86 -10.33 -28.52 14.21
CA LYS A 86 -9.75 -28.16 12.92
C LYS A 86 -8.46 -28.93 12.75
N ASP A 87 -8.27 -29.52 11.55
CA ASP A 87 -7.07 -30.29 11.21
C ASP A 87 -5.79 -29.49 11.50
N ASP A 88 -4.84 -30.10 12.17
CA ASP A 88 -3.57 -29.48 12.53
C ASP A 88 -2.52 -29.62 11.40
N ILE A 89 -1.78 -28.53 11.19
CA ILE A 89 -0.68 -28.53 10.22
C ILE A 89 0.56 -29.14 10.87
N CYS A 90 0.99 -30.29 10.39
CA CYS A 90 2.24 -30.90 10.83
C CYS A 90 3.45 -30.21 10.21
N PHE A 91 3.49 -30.09 8.86
CA PHE A 91 4.60 -29.52 8.12
C PHE A 91 4.13 -28.83 6.83
N LYS A 92 4.87 -27.79 6.42
CA LYS A 92 4.67 -27.10 5.13
C LYS A 92 5.99 -26.98 4.38
N VAL A 93 5.98 -27.36 3.11
CA VAL A 93 7.14 -27.32 2.20
C VAL A 93 6.80 -26.45 1.01
N PHE A 94 7.74 -25.61 0.59
CA PHE A 94 7.68 -24.81 -0.62
C PHE A 94 8.75 -25.28 -1.59
N TYR A 95 8.34 -25.64 -2.81
CA TYR A 95 9.25 -26.16 -3.82
C TYR A 95 9.18 -25.39 -5.13
N ASP A 96 10.32 -24.86 -5.56
CA ASP A 96 10.46 -24.14 -6.83
C ASP A 96 10.50 -25.13 -8.02
N ILE A 97 9.45 -25.10 -8.84
CA ILE A 97 9.31 -25.99 -9.99
C ILE A 97 10.37 -25.75 -11.08
N SER A 98 11.03 -24.59 -11.07
CA SER A 98 12.14 -24.32 -12.02
C SER A 98 13.34 -25.26 -11.87
N GLU A 99 13.46 -25.96 -10.74
CA GLU A 99 14.47 -26.99 -10.53
C GLU A 99 14.21 -28.29 -11.33
N VAL A 100 12.96 -28.49 -11.80
CA VAL A 100 12.56 -29.67 -12.55
C VAL A 100 12.87 -29.48 -14.03
N LEU A 101 13.77 -30.25 -14.58
CA LEU A 101 14.10 -30.20 -16.00
C LEU A 101 12.95 -30.80 -16.83
N PRO A 102 12.44 -30.08 -17.86
CA PRO A 102 11.39 -30.61 -18.73
C PRO A 102 11.72 -31.99 -19.33
N GLY A 103 10.74 -32.91 -19.31
CA GLY A 103 10.85 -34.27 -19.84
C GLY A 103 11.66 -35.24 -18.97
N LYS A 104 12.13 -34.79 -17.77
CA LYS A 104 12.85 -35.68 -16.85
C LYS A 104 12.06 -35.87 -15.56
N LEU A 105 11.89 -37.12 -15.17
CA LEU A 105 11.35 -37.49 -13.88
C LEU A 105 12.38 -37.16 -12.79
N LEU A 106 11.95 -36.38 -11.79
CA LEU A 106 12.75 -36.04 -10.61
C LEU A 106 12.06 -36.57 -9.36
N GLN A 107 12.74 -37.45 -8.63
CA GLN A 107 12.33 -37.85 -7.28
C GLN A 107 13.06 -36.98 -6.27
N LYS A 108 12.36 -36.40 -5.31
CA LYS A 108 12.93 -35.56 -4.27
C LYS A 108 12.41 -35.95 -2.90
N THR A 109 13.32 -36.09 -1.96
CA THR A 109 13.02 -36.24 -0.54
C THR A 109 13.13 -34.90 0.15
N PHE A 110 12.07 -34.48 0.83
CA PHE A 110 12.04 -33.29 1.66
C PHE A 110 12.27 -33.70 3.12
N PHE A 111 13.27 -33.10 3.73
CA PHE A 111 13.53 -33.24 5.15
C PHE A 111 12.72 -32.22 5.92
N LEU A 112 11.89 -32.70 6.85
CA LEU A 112 10.88 -31.90 7.55
C LEU A 112 11.30 -31.67 9.00
N GLY A 113 10.74 -30.60 9.61
CA GLY A 113 10.96 -30.28 10.99
C GLY A 113 12.35 -29.69 11.34
N PRO A 114 12.52 -29.15 12.54
CA PRO A 114 13.76 -28.48 12.95
C PRO A 114 15.00 -29.38 13.00
N GLN A 115 14.80 -30.68 13.15
CA GLN A 115 15.88 -31.65 13.24
C GLN A 115 16.05 -32.47 11.93
N GLY A 116 15.16 -32.26 10.92
CA GLY A 116 15.21 -32.96 9.63
C GLY A 116 15.11 -34.48 9.74
N GLN A 117 14.36 -34.98 10.73
CA GLN A 117 14.21 -36.42 10.97
C GLN A 117 13.02 -37.03 10.21
N GLU A 118 12.00 -36.20 9.93
CA GLU A 118 10.85 -36.59 9.12
C GLU A 118 11.17 -36.36 7.65
N GLU A 119 10.65 -37.26 6.81
CA GLU A 119 10.92 -37.25 5.36
C GLU A 119 9.60 -37.34 4.59
N LEU A 120 9.52 -36.61 3.47
CA LEU A 120 8.42 -36.66 2.50
C LEU A 120 9.01 -36.92 1.11
N ASP A 121 8.62 -38.04 0.47
CA ASP A 121 9.07 -38.42 -0.87
C ASP A 121 8.03 -38.05 -1.93
N VAL A 122 8.46 -37.27 -2.94
CA VAL A 122 7.62 -36.80 -4.04
C VAL A 122 8.35 -36.93 -5.37
N GLU A 123 7.62 -37.32 -6.41
CA GLU A 123 8.08 -37.33 -7.79
C GLU A 123 7.49 -36.14 -8.56
N PHE A 124 8.30 -35.53 -9.41
CA PHE A 124 7.94 -34.43 -10.29
C PHE A 124 8.26 -34.73 -11.74
N LEU A 125 7.33 -34.37 -12.63
CA LEU A 125 7.54 -34.41 -14.07
C LEU A 125 6.93 -33.17 -14.69
N VAL A 126 7.71 -32.47 -15.52
CA VAL A 126 7.22 -31.30 -16.30
C VAL A 126 7.29 -31.66 -17.77
N GLU A 127 6.18 -31.52 -18.47
CA GLU A 127 6.06 -31.80 -19.91
C GLU A 127 5.42 -30.59 -20.61
N GLU A 128 5.90 -30.31 -21.84
CA GLU A 128 5.28 -29.29 -22.68
C GLU A 128 3.91 -29.77 -23.18
N THR A 129 2.88 -28.92 -23.04
CA THR A 129 1.55 -29.25 -23.58
C THR A 129 1.43 -28.80 -25.03
N PRO A 130 0.80 -29.61 -25.89
CA PRO A 130 0.53 -29.19 -27.28
C PRO A 130 -0.49 -28.06 -27.28
N GLY A 131 -0.13 -26.93 -27.89
CA GLY A 131 -0.98 -25.75 -28.04
C GLY A 131 -0.18 -24.51 -28.36
N PRO A 132 -0.84 -23.40 -28.75
CA PRO A 132 -0.17 -22.15 -28.94
C PRO A 132 0.31 -21.60 -27.59
N PRO A 133 1.46 -20.91 -27.55
CA PRO A 133 1.92 -20.23 -26.34
C PRO A 133 0.94 -19.13 -25.93
N GLU A 134 0.76 -18.94 -24.64
CA GLU A 134 0.01 -17.82 -24.08
C GLU A 134 0.83 -16.53 -24.20
N TYR A 135 0.16 -15.41 -24.52
CA TYR A 135 0.80 -14.10 -24.58
C TYR A 135 0.66 -13.37 -23.27
N LEU A 136 1.77 -13.22 -22.57
CA LEU A 136 1.85 -12.56 -21.26
C LEU A 136 2.20 -11.10 -21.41
N ILE A 137 1.64 -10.22 -20.55
CA ILE A 137 2.05 -8.84 -20.40
C ILE A 137 2.88 -8.73 -19.12
N THR A 138 4.10 -8.22 -19.21
CA THR A 138 5.04 -8.21 -18.07
C THR A 138 5.96 -6.99 -18.07
N ASN A 139 6.40 -6.61 -16.88
CA ASN A 139 7.53 -5.70 -16.63
C ASN A 139 8.77 -6.46 -16.09
N ASN A 140 8.84 -7.78 -16.27
CA ASN A 140 9.84 -8.70 -15.73
C ASN A 140 9.81 -8.92 -14.22
N VAL A 141 8.86 -8.32 -13.52
CA VAL A 141 8.56 -8.59 -12.10
C VAL A 141 7.16 -9.18 -11.98
N LEU A 142 6.16 -8.49 -12.50
CA LEU A 142 4.78 -8.95 -12.54
C LEU A 142 4.37 -9.44 -13.91
N VAL A 143 3.45 -10.38 -13.92
CA VAL A 143 2.88 -10.99 -15.11
C VAL A 143 1.36 -10.90 -15.05
N ALA A 144 0.76 -10.35 -16.11
CA ALA A 144 -0.66 -10.42 -16.38
C ALA A 144 -0.92 -11.46 -17.46
N ARG A 145 -1.81 -12.42 -17.17
CA ARG A 145 -2.22 -13.50 -18.07
C ARG A 145 -3.50 -13.16 -18.82
N GLU A 146 -3.83 -13.93 -19.83
CA GLU A 146 -5.07 -13.79 -20.58
C GLU A 146 -6.26 -14.25 -19.72
N LEU A 147 -7.34 -13.44 -19.73
CA LEU A 147 -8.59 -13.73 -19.03
C LEU A 147 -9.70 -14.10 -20.01
N SER A 148 -10.55 -15.02 -19.59
CA SER A 148 -11.84 -15.31 -20.19
C SER A 148 -12.97 -14.90 -19.24
N ARG A 149 -14.11 -14.58 -19.83
CA ARG A 149 -15.35 -14.23 -19.13
C ARG A 149 -16.40 -15.29 -19.42
N LEU A 150 -16.95 -15.88 -18.37
CA LEU A 150 -18.10 -16.78 -18.46
C LEU A 150 -19.36 -16.00 -18.07
N ASP A 151 -20.30 -15.87 -18.99
CA ASP A 151 -21.65 -15.37 -18.73
C ASP A 151 -22.60 -16.58 -18.63
N VAL A 152 -23.40 -16.64 -17.55
CA VAL A 152 -24.40 -17.68 -17.31
C VAL A 152 -25.76 -17.01 -17.18
N HIS A 153 -26.67 -17.31 -18.08
CA HIS A 153 -28.04 -16.77 -18.10
C HIS A 153 -29.07 -17.84 -17.79
N LEU A 154 -30.10 -17.49 -17.02
CA LEU A 154 -31.27 -18.33 -16.79
C LEU A 154 -32.23 -18.21 -17.98
N ASP A 155 -32.45 -19.34 -18.70
CA ASP A 155 -33.44 -19.41 -19.77
C ASP A 155 -34.81 -19.70 -19.18
N ARG A 156 -35.58 -18.63 -18.96
CA ARG A 156 -36.93 -18.72 -18.44
C ARG A 156 -37.97 -19.19 -19.48
N ALA A 157 -37.73 -18.96 -20.77
CA ALA A 157 -38.66 -19.30 -21.84
C ALA A 157 -38.67 -20.81 -22.14
N GLY A 158 -37.55 -21.47 -21.91
CA GLY A 158 -37.44 -22.94 -22.09
C GLY A 158 -37.79 -23.76 -20.85
N SER A 159 -38.00 -23.12 -19.71
CA SER A 159 -38.35 -23.77 -18.44
C SER A 159 -39.87 -23.77 -18.30
N THR A 160 -40.49 -24.93 -18.43
CA THR A 160 -41.94 -25.06 -18.30
C THR A 160 -42.38 -24.81 -16.87
N PRO A 161 -43.38 -23.95 -16.62
CA PRO A 161 -43.86 -23.69 -15.27
C PRO A 161 -44.77 -24.84 -14.80
N GLY A 162 -44.16 -25.87 -14.28
CA GLY A 162 -44.88 -26.94 -13.58
C GLY A 162 -44.82 -26.68 -12.09
N GLY A 163 -45.62 -25.75 -11.58
CA GLY A 163 -45.90 -25.67 -10.14
C GLY A 163 -44.80 -25.28 -9.16
N ALA A 164 -43.55 -25.17 -9.56
CA ALA A 164 -42.43 -24.79 -8.67
C ALA A 164 -42.41 -23.28 -8.41
N ASP A 165 -42.41 -22.92 -7.13
CA ASP A 165 -42.24 -21.54 -6.67
C ASP A 165 -40.76 -21.14 -6.80
N TRP A 166 -40.39 -20.58 -7.95
CA TRP A 166 -39.04 -20.13 -8.27
C TRP A 166 -38.40 -19.23 -7.21
N GLY A 167 -39.22 -18.53 -6.41
CA GLY A 167 -38.75 -17.72 -5.30
C GLY A 167 -38.21 -18.54 -4.13
N LYS A 168 -38.38 -19.86 -4.15
CA LYS A 168 -37.88 -20.76 -3.09
C LYS A 168 -36.64 -21.55 -3.48
N LEU A 169 -36.15 -21.39 -4.69
CA LEU A 169 -34.94 -22.05 -5.18
C LEU A 169 -33.79 -21.04 -5.28
N GLU A 170 -32.64 -21.42 -4.78
CA GLU A 170 -31.37 -20.69 -4.91
C GLU A 170 -30.42 -21.50 -5.78
N LEU A 171 -29.77 -20.83 -6.72
CA LEU A 171 -28.69 -21.36 -7.52
C LEU A 171 -27.36 -20.84 -6.98
N GLU A 172 -26.51 -21.76 -6.57
CA GLU A 172 -25.12 -21.50 -6.21
C GLU A 172 -24.22 -21.98 -7.36
N LEU A 173 -23.42 -21.08 -7.90
CA LEU A 173 -22.40 -21.36 -8.92
C LEU A 173 -21.01 -21.11 -8.34
N VAL A 174 -20.11 -22.07 -8.53
CA VAL A 174 -18.73 -22.03 -8.04
C VAL A 174 -17.77 -22.24 -9.21
N LEU A 175 -16.93 -21.24 -9.46
CA LEU A 175 -15.83 -21.32 -10.40
C LEU A 175 -14.54 -20.99 -9.67
N LYS A 176 -13.88 -22.03 -9.16
CA LYS A 176 -12.66 -21.88 -8.36
C LYS A 176 -11.54 -21.19 -9.14
N GLY A 177 -10.89 -20.21 -8.51
CA GLY A 177 -9.81 -19.45 -9.13
C GLY A 177 -10.27 -18.35 -10.08
N SER A 178 -11.58 -18.14 -10.25
CA SER A 178 -12.12 -16.92 -10.84
C SER A 178 -12.10 -15.76 -9.85
N PHE A 179 -12.24 -14.52 -10.34
CA PHE A 179 -12.34 -13.34 -9.48
C PHE A 179 -13.53 -13.43 -8.51
N GLU A 180 -14.66 -13.91 -8.98
CA GLU A 180 -15.91 -13.98 -8.21
C GLU A 180 -15.97 -15.23 -7.31
N ASP A 181 -15.21 -16.25 -7.61
CA ASP A 181 -15.16 -17.58 -6.97
C ASP A 181 -16.53 -18.26 -6.80
N THR A 182 -17.41 -17.68 -6.00
CA THR A 182 -18.76 -18.25 -5.71
C THR A 182 -19.81 -17.15 -5.83
N GLN A 183 -20.89 -17.45 -6.56
CA GLN A 183 -22.06 -16.59 -6.66
C GLN A 183 -23.32 -17.37 -6.31
N THR A 184 -24.18 -16.80 -5.47
CA THR A 184 -25.46 -17.38 -5.07
C THR A 184 -26.58 -16.38 -5.30
N SER A 185 -27.68 -16.81 -5.91
CA SER A 185 -28.85 -15.97 -6.11
C SER A 185 -30.13 -16.78 -6.16
N ALA A 186 -31.23 -16.20 -5.66
CA ALA A 186 -32.57 -16.76 -5.80
C ALA A 186 -33.01 -16.73 -7.26
N LEU A 187 -33.51 -17.83 -7.76
CA LEU A 187 -33.94 -17.97 -9.17
C LEU A 187 -35.08 -17.01 -9.56
N GLY A 188 -35.84 -16.53 -8.59
CA GLY A 188 -36.92 -15.54 -8.81
C GLY A 188 -36.39 -14.16 -9.19
N THR A 189 -35.21 -13.79 -8.77
CA THR A 189 -34.58 -12.45 -8.91
C THR A 189 -33.40 -12.43 -9.87
N ALA A 190 -32.59 -13.50 -9.92
CA ALA A 190 -31.41 -13.57 -10.74
C ALA A 190 -31.73 -13.73 -12.23
N SER A 191 -30.99 -12.98 -13.06
CA SER A 191 -31.06 -13.12 -14.53
C SER A 191 -29.73 -13.53 -15.14
N ALA A 192 -28.59 -13.20 -14.50
CA ALA A 192 -27.28 -13.49 -15.03
C ALA A 192 -26.23 -13.58 -13.92
N PHE A 193 -25.24 -14.44 -14.16
CA PHE A 193 -24.00 -14.56 -13.37
C PHE A 193 -22.81 -14.33 -14.30
N ARG A 194 -21.74 -13.79 -13.78
CA ARG A 194 -20.52 -13.51 -14.55
C ARG A 194 -19.28 -13.89 -13.77
N PHE A 195 -18.37 -14.64 -14.40
CA PHE A 195 -17.08 -15.02 -13.83
C PHE A 195 -15.94 -14.61 -14.74
N HIS A 196 -14.84 -14.13 -14.14
CA HIS A 196 -13.59 -13.84 -14.84
C HIS A 196 -12.50 -14.83 -14.37
N TYR A 197 -11.92 -15.56 -15.30
CA TYR A 197 -11.00 -16.66 -15.00
C TYR A 197 -9.84 -16.71 -15.98
N LEU A 198 -8.74 -17.41 -15.64
CA LEU A 198 -7.59 -17.59 -16.52
C LEU A 198 -7.96 -18.49 -17.72
N ALA A 199 -7.72 -17.98 -18.94
CA ALA A 199 -8.09 -18.64 -20.19
C ALA A 199 -7.40 -19.99 -20.37
N ALA A 200 -6.12 -20.10 -20.02
CA ALA A 200 -5.31 -21.29 -20.15
C ALA A 200 -5.29 -22.11 -18.83
N GLN A 201 -6.47 -22.56 -18.38
CA GLN A 201 -6.61 -23.39 -17.19
C GLN A 201 -7.66 -24.48 -17.40
N ASP A 202 -7.41 -25.66 -16.82
CA ASP A 202 -8.41 -26.74 -16.75
C ASP A 202 -9.38 -26.42 -15.60
N THR A 203 -10.39 -25.60 -15.86
CA THR A 203 -11.38 -25.18 -14.87
C THR A 203 -12.76 -25.76 -15.16
N GLU A 204 -13.50 -26.01 -14.09
CA GLU A 204 -14.87 -26.53 -14.15
C GLU A 204 -15.81 -25.62 -13.39
N LEU A 205 -16.97 -25.33 -14.00
CA LEU A 205 -18.08 -24.68 -13.32
C LEU A 205 -18.86 -25.73 -12.54
N HIS A 206 -18.96 -25.57 -11.24
CA HIS A 206 -19.82 -26.36 -10.38
C HIS A 206 -21.08 -25.59 -10.05
N GLY A 207 -22.24 -26.22 -10.21
CA GLY A 207 -23.52 -25.64 -9.85
C GLY A 207 -24.31 -26.52 -8.89
N ARG A 208 -25.02 -25.84 -7.97
CA ARG A 208 -25.84 -26.50 -6.96
C ARG A 208 -27.15 -25.75 -6.80
N LEU A 209 -28.27 -26.50 -6.91
CA LEU A 209 -29.60 -25.98 -6.55
C LEU A 209 -29.91 -26.30 -5.09
N LYS A 210 -30.32 -25.27 -4.35
CA LYS A 210 -30.73 -25.38 -2.93
C LYS A 210 -32.18 -24.96 -2.79
N SER A 211 -32.94 -25.63 -1.90
CA SER A 211 -34.28 -25.18 -1.52
C SER A 211 -34.21 -24.28 -0.28
N SER A 212 -34.83 -23.10 -0.34
CA SER A 212 -34.87 -22.14 0.79
C SER A 212 -35.75 -22.61 1.97
N ARG A 213 -36.42 -23.77 1.89
CA ARG A 213 -37.30 -24.27 2.94
C ARG A 213 -36.62 -25.07 4.06
N SER A 214 -35.33 -25.37 3.98
CA SER A 214 -34.66 -26.20 5.00
C SER A 214 -34.06 -25.34 6.12
N SER A 215 -34.89 -24.81 7.01
CA SER A 215 -34.47 -24.31 8.34
C SER A 215 -34.53 -25.44 9.38
N GLY A 216 -33.85 -26.55 9.13
CA GLY A 216 -33.79 -27.69 10.05
C GLY A 216 -32.43 -28.37 9.94
N TRP A 217 -31.90 -28.84 11.05
CA TRP A 217 -30.59 -29.48 11.28
C TRP A 217 -30.27 -30.75 10.44
N ASN A 218 -30.87 -30.92 9.26
CA ASN A 218 -30.57 -32.02 8.35
C ASN A 218 -30.00 -31.47 7.03
N THR A 219 -28.76 -31.68 6.83
CA THR A 219 -27.84 -31.08 5.85
C THR A 219 -27.82 -31.75 4.51
N ASP A 220 -28.79 -32.24 3.83
CA ASP A 220 -28.59 -32.77 2.46
C ASP A 220 -29.84 -32.83 1.59
N SER A 221 -30.59 -31.73 1.48
CA SER A 221 -31.62 -31.62 0.41
C SER A 221 -31.09 -30.75 -0.75
N SER A 222 -29.96 -31.13 -1.39
CA SER A 222 -29.56 -30.54 -2.67
C SER A 222 -30.51 -31.04 -3.77
N ALA A 223 -31.25 -30.13 -4.39
CA ALA A 223 -32.18 -30.44 -5.44
C ALA A 223 -31.53 -30.87 -6.78
N GLY A 224 -30.22 -30.59 -6.94
CA GLY A 224 -29.47 -30.98 -8.11
C GLY A 224 -28.01 -30.45 -8.08
N HIS A 225 -27.09 -31.19 -8.67
CA HIS A 225 -25.72 -30.81 -8.92
C HIS A 225 -25.39 -30.95 -10.40
N PHE A 226 -24.50 -30.08 -10.88
CA PHE A 226 -23.90 -30.26 -12.21
C PHE A 226 -22.47 -29.74 -12.22
N THR A 227 -21.69 -30.26 -13.16
CA THR A 227 -20.32 -29.81 -13.44
C THR A 227 -20.15 -29.61 -14.94
N VAL A 228 -19.56 -28.49 -15.36
CA VAL A 228 -19.31 -28.17 -16.76
C VAL A 228 -17.84 -27.84 -16.94
N PRO A 229 -17.08 -28.65 -17.70
CA PRO A 229 -15.72 -28.30 -18.09
C PRO A 229 -15.74 -27.08 -19.02
N LEU A 230 -15.02 -26.00 -18.67
CA LEU A 230 -15.01 -24.76 -19.47
C LEU A 230 -14.35 -24.92 -20.84
N GLN A 231 -13.50 -25.89 -21.00
CA GLN A 231 -12.91 -26.26 -22.31
C GLN A 231 -13.98 -26.62 -23.35
N SER A 232 -15.14 -27.16 -22.93
CA SER A 232 -16.26 -27.46 -23.82
C SER A 232 -16.97 -26.21 -24.37
N LEU A 233 -16.71 -25.04 -23.77
CA LEU A 233 -17.28 -23.73 -24.15
C LEU A 233 -16.34 -22.90 -25.04
N ALA A 234 -15.18 -23.45 -25.41
CA ALA A 234 -14.20 -22.72 -26.22
C ALA A 234 -14.77 -22.25 -27.56
N GLY A 235 -14.38 -21.02 -27.95
CA GLY A 235 -14.78 -20.43 -29.24
C GLY A 235 -16.05 -19.60 -29.26
N GLY A 236 -16.51 -19.08 -28.10
CA GLY A 236 -17.64 -18.15 -28.01
C GLY A 236 -19.01 -18.81 -28.32
N ARG A 237 -19.07 -20.15 -28.32
CA ARG A 237 -20.33 -20.89 -28.51
C ARG A 237 -21.20 -20.82 -27.26
N GLU A 238 -22.48 -20.54 -27.48
CA GLU A 238 -23.48 -20.63 -26.45
C GLU A 238 -23.88 -22.10 -26.26
N VAL A 239 -23.83 -22.60 -25.03
CA VAL A 239 -24.20 -23.96 -24.66
C VAL A 239 -25.35 -23.90 -23.67
N THR A 240 -26.44 -24.63 -23.95
CA THR A 240 -27.55 -24.75 -23.01
C THR A 240 -27.43 -26.06 -22.24
N ILE A 241 -27.46 -25.97 -20.92
CA ILE A 241 -27.52 -27.13 -20.02
C ILE A 241 -28.84 -27.18 -19.28
N CYS A 242 -29.33 -28.40 -19.02
CA CYS A 242 -30.51 -28.61 -18.16
C CYS A 242 -30.03 -29.14 -16.81
N VAL A 243 -30.34 -28.41 -15.75
CA VAL A 243 -30.04 -28.81 -14.37
C VAL A 243 -31.29 -29.54 -13.84
N PRO A 244 -31.18 -30.84 -13.51
CA PRO A 244 -32.31 -31.57 -12.98
C PRO A 244 -32.71 -31.05 -11.59
N ALA A 245 -33.99 -30.86 -11.36
CA ALA A 245 -34.56 -30.60 -10.04
C ALA A 245 -35.38 -31.83 -9.62
N THR A 246 -35.41 -32.11 -8.33
CA THR A 246 -35.99 -33.38 -7.79
C THR A 246 -37.48 -33.57 -8.11
N ASP A 247 -38.26 -32.52 -8.44
CA ASP A 247 -39.69 -32.56 -8.67
C ASP A 247 -40.18 -31.75 -9.90
N ASP A 248 -39.28 -31.33 -10.83
CA ASP A 248 -39.65 -30.44 -11.95
C ASP A 248 -38.77 -30.71 -13.20
N PRO A 249 -39.21 -30.35 -14.42
CA PRO A 249 -38.46 -30.57 -15.68
C PRO A 249 -37.10 -29.95 -15.77
N GLY A 250 -36.65 -29.29 -14.72
CA GLY A 250 -35.27 -28.75 -14.60
C GLY A 250 -35.13 -27.30 -15.03
N VAL A 251 -34.04 -26.69 -14.52
CA VAL A 251 -33.65 -25.30 -14.83
C VAL A 251 -32.71 -25.30 -16.05
N ARG A 252 -33.02 -24.49 -17.06
CA ARG A 252 -32.16 -24.33 -18.23
C ARG A 252 -31.20 -23.14 -18.01
N LEU A 253 -29.93 -23.37 -18.19
CA LEU A 253 -28.88 -22.36 -18.14
C LEU A 253 -28.19 -22.24 -19.50
N GLN A 254 -28.03 -21.02 -19.98
CA GLN A 254 -27.27 -20.68 -21.16
C GLN A 254 -25.89 -20.18 -20.71
N LEU A 255 -24.86 -20.86 -21.17
CA LEU A 255 -23.46 -20.55 -20.83
C LEU A 255 -22.73 -20.08 -22.08
N LYS A 256 -21.98 -18.98 -21.95
CA LYS A 256 -21.14 -18.44 -23.01
C LYS A 256 -19.82 -17.98 -22.44
N ALA A 257 -18.73 -18.45 -23.04
CA ALA A 257 -17.38 -18.02 -22.69
C ALA A 257 -16.78 -17.12 -23.79
N ASP A 258 -16.39 -15.91 -23.44
CA ASP A 258 -15.75 -14.95 -24.33
C ASP A 258 -14.38 -14.53 -23.78
N SER A 259 -13.44 -14.10 -24.66
CA SER A 259 -12.16 -13.54 -24.24
C SER A 259 -12.35 -12.14 -23.67
N CYS A 260 -11.59 -11.82 -22.62
CA CYS A 260 -11.52 -10.45 -22.09
C CYS A 260 -10.59 -9.56 -22.92
N PRO A 261 -10.71 -8.23 -22.84
CA PRO A 261 -9.75 -7.30 -23.43
C PRO A 261 -8.31 -7.60 -23.00
N LYS A 262 -7.36 -7.42 -23.91
CA LYS A 262 -5.94 -7.66 -23.62
C LYS A 262 -5.29 -6.50 -22.88
N GLU A 263 -5.80 -5.28 -23.07
CA GLU A 263 -5.31 -4.07 -22.42
C GLU A 263 -5.44 -4.18 -20.90
N LEU A 264 -4.45 -3.64 -20.20
CA LEU A 264 -4.45 -3.56 -18.74
C LEU A 264 -4.87 -2.17 -18.28
N ASP A 265 -5.63 -2.12 -17.18
CA ASP A 265 -5.94 -0.91 -16.45
C ASP A 265 -4.83 -0.58 -15.43
N VAL A 266 -4.05 -1.57 -15.02
CA VAL A 266 -2.82 -1.40 -14.23
C VAL A 266 -1.64 -1.20 -15.17
N ARG A 267 -0.93 -0.09 -15.03
CA ARG A 267 0.33 0.14 -15.76
C ARG A 267 1.46 -0.68 -15.15
N LEU A 268 2.08 -1.56 -15.91
CA LEU A 268 3.26 -2.32 -15.53
C LEU A 268 4.52 -1.67 -16.12
N GLY A 269 5.37 -1.10 -15.28
CA GLY A 269 6.63 -0.45 -15.67
C GLY A 269 7.23 0.33 -14.51
N PHE A 270 8.56 0.48 -14.51
CA PHE A 270 9.29 1.22 -13.48
C PHE A 270 9.54 2.69 -13.85
N ASP A 271 9.46 3.01 -15.13
CA ASP A 271 9.61 4.37 -15.62
C ASP A 271 8.52 5.30 -15.08
N LEU A 272 8.81 6.59 -15.05
CA LEU A 272 7.81 7.62 -14.76
C LEU A 272 6.70 7.59 -15.81
N CYS A 273 5.46 7.85 -15.41
CA CYS A 273 4.36 7.96 -16.36
C CYS A 273 4.55 9.14 -17.33
N VAL A 274 3.87 9.07 -18.46
CA VAL A 274 4.00 10.09 -19.54
C VAL A 274 3.61 11.48 -19.03
N GLU A 275 2.62 11.56 -18.14
CA GLU A 275 2.13 12.81 -17.56
C GLU A 275 3.19 13.45 -16.64
N GLU A 276 3.90 12.66 -15.82
CA GLU A 276 4.99 13.17 -14.99
C GLU A 276 6.17 13.64 -15.84
N GLN A 277 6.53 12.90 -16.90
CA GLN A 277 7.59 13.29 -17.82
C GLN A 277 7.24 14.63 -18.52
N ALA A 278 6.00 14.78 -18.98
CA ALA A 278 5.52 16.02 -19.58
C ALA A 278 5.48 17.18 -18.57
N PHE A 279 5.12 16.90 -17.31
CA PHE A 279 5.21 17.88 -16.23
C PHE A 279 6.64 18.35 -16.00
N LEU A 280 7.61 17.44 -15.96
CA LEU A 280 9.03 17.79 -15.75
C LEU A 280 9.56 18.79 -16.77
N SER A 281 9.24 18.61 -18.07
CA SER A 281 9.61 19.57 -19.11
C SER A 281 9.01 20.96 -18.86
N ARG A 282 7.73 21.04 -18.50
CA ARG A 282 7.08 22.33 -18.16
C ARG A 282 7.64 22.94 -16.88
N ARG A 283 7.86 22.14 -15.83
CA ARG A 283 8.38 22.64 -14.54
C ARG A 283 9.80 23.16 -14.65
N LYS A 284 10.67 22.49 -15.44
CA LYS A 284 12.04 22.93 -15.69
C LYS A 284 12.12 24.35 -16.26
N GLN A 285 11.16 24.76 -17.09
CA GLN A 285 11.11 26.14 -17.59
C GLN A 285 10.88 27.15 -16.47
N VAL A 286 9.98 26.84 -15.53
CA VAL A 286 9.74 27.67 -14.32
C VAL A 286 10.98 27.70 -13.44
N VAL A 287 11.58 26.54 -13.16
CA VAL A 287 12.78 26.41 -12.33
C VAL A 287 13.97 27.17 -12.97
N ALA A 288 14.16 27.08 -14.27
CA ALA A 288 15.23 27.80 -14.97
C ALA A 288 15.13 29.32 -14.78
N MET A 289 13.94 29.90 -14.92
CA MET A 289 13.70 31.32 -14.67
C MET A 289 13.96 31.71 -13.22
N ALA A 290 13.46 30.89 -12.27
CA ALA A 290 13.68 31.13 -10.86
C ALA A 290 15.15 31.05 -10.45
N LEU A 291 15.89 30.07 -10.95
CA LEU A 291 17.34 29.92 -10.71
C LEU A 291 18.13 31.07 -11.32
N LYS A 292 17.80 31.50 -12.53
CA LYS A 292 18.46 32.65 -13.16
C LYS A 292 18.34 33.90 -12.28
N GLN A 293 17.16 34.14 -11.74
CA GLN A 293 16.92 35.28 -10.84
C GLN A 293 17.63 35.08 -9.50
N ALA A 294 17.46 33.93 -8.84
CA ALA A 294 18.00 33.67 -7.52
C ALA A 294 19.54 33.69 -7.48
N LEU A 295 20.19 33.10 -8.48
CA LEU A 295 21.64 33.00 -8.62
C LEU A 295 22.28 34.13 -9.43
N GLN A 296 21.47 35.06 -9.96
CA GLN A 296 21.91 36.19 -10.80
C GLN A 296 22.77 35.73 -11.99
N LEU A 297 22.26 34.74 -12.73
CA LEU A 297 22.97 34.17 -13.89
C LEU A 297 22.89 35.11 -15.10
N ASP A 298 24.00 35.26 -15.81
CA ASP A 298 24.12 36.13 -16.98
C ASP A 298 23.38 35.58 -18.22
N ARG A 299 23.07 34.29 -18.24
CA ARG A 299 22.41 33.64 -19.39
C ARG A 299 21.25 32.76 -18.93
N ASP A 300 20.41 32.41 -19.89
CA ASP A 300 19.36 31.41 -19.70
C ASP A 300 19.97 30.01 -19.61
N LEU A 301 19.36 29.15 -18.79
CA LEU A 301 19.72 27.73 -18.65
C LEU A 301 19.01 26.93 -19.78
N GLN A 302 19.74 25.98 -20.36
CA GLN A 302 19.13 24.96 -21.22
C GLN A 302 18.41 23.91 -20.34
N GLU A 303 17.44 23.18 -20.89
CA GLU A 303 16.62 22.22 -20.15
C GLU A 303 17.46 21.15 -19.44
N GLU A 304 18.55 20.71 -20.09
CA GLU A 304 19.45 19.69 -19.56
C GLU A 304 20.32 20.19 -18.39
N GLU A 305 20.53 21.49 -18.32
CA GLU A 305 21.33 22.14 -17.27
C GLU A 305 20.51 22.42 -16.00
N VAL A 306 19.18 22.36 -16.10
CA VAL A 306 18.29 22.67 -14.97
C VAL A 306 18.36 21.54 -13.95
N PRO A 307 18.83 21.81 -12.70
CA PRO A 307 18.87 20.80 -11.66
C PRO A 307 17.47 20.48 -11.16
N VAL A 308 17.30 19.25 -10.70
CA VAL A 308 16.07 18.80 -10.05
C VAL A 308 16.24 18.94 -8.53
N VAL A 309 15.39 19.79 -7.94
CA VAL A 309 15.39 20.09 -6.51
C VAL A 309 14.12 19.50 -5.88
N GLY A 310 14.30 18.71 -4.81
CA GLY A 310 13.20 18.14 -4.06
C GLY A 310 13.16 18.66 -2.62
N ILE A 311 11.96 18.87 -2.09
CA ILE A 311 11.71 19.06 -0.67
C ILE A 311 11.26 17.74 -0.08
N MET A 312 11.85 17.37 1.05
CA MET A 312 11.50 16.18 1.83
C MET A 312 11.16 16.59 3.25
N ALA A 313 9.89 16.48 3.63
CA ALA A 313 9.38 16.90 4.93
C ALA A 313 9.03 15.69 5.80
N GLU A 314 9.57 15.68 7.03
CA GLU A 314 9.23 14.68 8.04
C GLU A 314 7.77 14.77 8.49
N GLY A 315 7.27 13.68 9.07
CA GLY A 315 6.02 13.66 9.80
C GLY A 315 6.16 14.27 11.21
N GLY A 316 5.05 14.34 11.91
CA GLY A 316 4.97 14.90 13.27
C GLY A 316 3.65 15.60 13.56
N GLY A 317 2.56 15.15 12.95
CA GLY A 317 1.22 15.68 13.18
C GLY A 317 1.09 17.18 12.90
N ALA A 318 0.40 17.87 13.78
CA ALA A 318 0.20 19.32 13.69
C ALA A 318 1.51 20.10 13.71
N ARG A 319 2.54 19.59 14.39
CA ARG A 319 3.88 20.16 14.42
C ARG A 319 4.51 20.18 13.01
N ALA A 320 4.45 19.07 12.31
CA ALA A 320 4.97 18.97 10.94
C ALA A 320 4.17 19.86 9.97
N MET A 321 2.84 19.87 10.09
CA MET A 321 1.97 20.72 9.28
C MET A 321 2.33 22.22 9.43
N THR A 322 2.45 22.69 10.65
CA THR A 322 2.76 24.10 10.96
C THR A 322 4.17 24.46 10.52
N SER A 323 5.14 23.59 10.80
CA SER A 323 6.55 23.82 10.45
C SER A 323 6.77 23.84 8.94
N LEU A 324 6.12 22.95 8.20
CA LEU A 324 6.20 22.96 6.73
C LEU A 324 5.63 24.24 6.13
N CYS A 325 4.52 24.75 6.67
CA CYS A 325 3.98 26.05 6.28
C CYS A 325 5.02 27.19 6.48
N GLY A 326 5.75 27.17 7.59
CA GLY A 326 6.84 28.12 7.86
C GLY A 326 7.97 28.04 6.85
N HIS A 327 8.42 26.82 6.52
CA HIS A 327 9.46 26.61 5.54
C HIS A 327 9.04 27.03 4.11
N LEU A 328 7.82 26.68 3.69
CA LEU A 328 7.31 27.09 2.37
C LEU A 328 7.14 28.61 2.27
N LEU A 329 6.69 29.26 3.35
CA LEU A 329 6.58 30.71 3.42
C LEU A 329 7.95 31.37 3.27
N ALA A 330 8.97 30.84 3.95
CA ALA A 330 10.34 31.34 3.83
C ALA A 330 10.89 31.19 2.40
N LEU A 331 10.70 30.03 1.77
CA LEU A 331 11.11 29.82 0.38
C LEU A 331 10.42 30.79 -0.57
N GLN A 332 9.14 31.09 -0.34
CA GLN A 332 8.41 32.08 -1.14
C GLN A 332 8.99 33.48 -0.95
N LYS A 333 9.23 33.93 0.30
CA LYS A 333 9.84 35.23 0.61
C LYS A 333 11.23 35.40 -0.02
N LEU A 334 12.00 34.33 -0.08
CA LEU A 334 13.34 34.31 -0.68
C LEU A 334 13.32 34.19 -2.21
N GLY A 335 12.16 33.98 -2.84
CA GLY A 335 12.04 33.72 -4.29
C GLY A 335 12.61 32.36 -4.70
N LEU A 336 12.68 31.39 -3.77
CA LEU A 336 13.29 30.06 -4.00
C LEU A 336 12.26 28.94 -4.18
N LEU A 337 10.97 29.19 -3.90
CA LEU A 337 9.93 28.17 -4.00
C LEU A 337 9.78 27.64 -5.44
N ASP A 338 9.90 28.49 -6.45
CA ASP A 338 9.85 28.09 -7.85
C ASP A 338 11.12 27.36 -8.33
N CYS A 339 12.18 27.31 -7.54
CA CYS A 339 13.35 26.47 -7.81
C CYS A 339 13.10 24.98 -7.51
N VAL A 340 12.01 24.65 -6.86
CA VAL A 340 11.67 23.29 -6.40
C VAL A 340 10.85 22.54 -7.44
N THR A 341 11.23 21.30 -7.75
CA THR A 341 10.52 20.43 -8.69
C THR A 341 9.53 19.50 -7.98
N TYR A 342 9.94 18.94 -6.84
CA TYR A 342 9.12 17.99 -6.08
C TYR A 342 8.94 18.45 -4.64
N LEU A 343 7.73 18.26 -4.13
CA LEU A 343 7.39 18.44 -2.71
C LEU A 343 6.89 17.13 -2.14
N SER A 344 7.67 16.49 -1.30
CA SER A 344 7.31 15.24 -0.65
C SER A 344 7.15 15.43 0.85
N GLY A 345 6.14 14.78 1.40
CA GLY A 345 5.90 14.76 2.84
C GLY A 345 5.22 13.47 3.26
N ILE A 346 5.35 13.15 4.53
CA ILE A 346 4.67 12.03 5.16
C ILE A 346 3.88 12.49 6.37
N SER A 347 2.89 11.67 6.78
CA SER A 347 2.10 11.90 7.98
C SER A 347 1.54 13.33 8.05
N GLY A 348 1.75 14.08 9.13
CA GLY A 348 1.22 15.44 9.31
C GLY A 348 1.68 16.47 8.27
N ALA A 349 2.82 16.26 7.60
CA ALA A 349 3.24 17.14 6.51
C ALA A 349 2.28 17.05 5.30
N THR A 350 1.66 15.88 5.07
CA THR A 350 0.67 15.69 4.00
C THR A 350 -0.57 16.55 4.18
N TRP A 351 -0.93 16.92 5.41
CA TRP A 351 -2.09 17.78 5.69
C TRP A 351 -1.88 19.19 5.17
N ALA A 352 -0.67 19.75 5.35
CA ALA A 352 -0.32 21.04 4.75
C ALA A 352 -0.34 20.97 3.23
N MET A 353 0.26 19.92 2.66
CA MET A 353 0.31 19.71 1.21
C MET A 353 -1.10 19.61 0.62
N ALA A 354 -1.95 18.73 1.14
CA ALA A 354 -3.31 18.53 0.67
C ALA A 354 -4.13 19.82 0.73
N HIS A 355 -3.96 20.63 1.80
CA HIS A 355 -4.62 21.91 1.92
C HIS A 355 -4.18 22.91 0.84
N LEU A 356 -2.86 23.02 0.60
CA LEU A 356 -2.31 23.96 -0.38
C LEU A 356 -2.72 23.58 -1.81
N TYR A 357 -2.62 22.32 -2.19
CA TYR A 357 -2.97 21.84 -3.54
C TYR A 357 -4.47 21.87 -3.85
N GLY A 358 -5.29 22.26 -2.90
CA GLY A 358 -6.68 22.65 -3.14
C GLY A 358 -6.84 23.93 -3.97
N ASP A 359 -5.82 24.78 -4.01
CA ASP A 359 -5.76 25.97 -4.89
C ASP A 359 -4.73 25.70 -6.02
N PRO A 360 -5.14 25.69 -7.29
CA PRO A 360 -4.23 25.47 -8.42
C PRO A 360 -3.07 26.46 -8.52
N GLU A 361 -3.19 27.63 -7.94
CA GLU A 361 -2.19 28.72 -8.00
C GLU A 361 -1.50 28.97 -6.65
N TRP A 362 -1.51 28.01 -5.73
CA TRP A 362 -1.11 28.22 -4.35
C TRP A 362 0.30 28.79 -4.16
N SER A 363 1.29 28.36 -4.95
CA SER A 363 2.68 28.84 -4.83
C SER A 363 2.90 30.22 -5.47
N GLN A 364 1.97 30.66 -6.33
CA GLN A 364 2.02 31.95 -7.01
C GLN A 364 1.26 33.05 -6.23
N LYS A 365 0.43 32.68 -5.26
CA LYS A 365 -0.29 33.59 -4.38
C LYS A 365 0.45 33.75 -3.06
N ASP A 366 0.12 34.80 -2.30
CA ASP A 366 0.65 34.97 -0.95
C ASP A 366 0.20 33.81 -0.04
N LEU A 367 1.13 33.05 0.49
CA LEU A 367 0.90 31.94 1.40
C LEU A 367 0.32 32.33 2.74
N GLN A 368 0.36 33.62 3.12
CA GLN A 368 -0.25 34.10 4.36
C GLN A 368 -1.77 33.79 4.43
N GLY A 369 -2.47 33.83 3.30
CA GLY A 369 -3.89 33.52 3.21
C GLY A 369 -4.22 32.09 3.65
N PRO A 370 -3.71 31.05 2.94
CA PRO A 370 -3.87 29.64 3.31
C PRO A 370 -3.36 29.32 4.72
N ILE A 371 -2.23 29.89 5.12
CA ILE A 371 -1.65 29.70 6.47
C ILE A 371 -2.58 30.25 7.55
N SER A 372 -3.18 31.43 7.32
CA SER A 372 -4.16 31.99 8.24
C SER A 372 -5.40 31.13 8.40
N HIS A 373 -5.83 30.46 7.33
CA HIS A 373 -6.93 29.51 7.39
C HIS A 373 -6.56 28.29 8.26
N ILE A 374 -5.40 27.69 8.04
CA ILE A 374 -4.87 26.59 8.86
C ILE A 374 -4.79 27.01 10.34
N ARG A 375 -4.22 28.19 10.62
CA ARG A 375 -4.08 28.77 11.96
C ARG A 375 -5.42 28.83 12.70
N LYS A 376 -6.46 29.33 12.05
CA LYS A 376 -7.82 29.44 12.63
C LYS A 376 -8.40 28.05 12.96
N HIS A 377 -8.17 27.06 12.08
CA HIS A 377 -8.64 25.68 12.30
C HIS A 377 -7.86 24.99 13.42
N MET A 378 -6.55 25.21 13.51
CA MET A 378 -5.71 24.67 14.59
C MET A 378 -6.10 25.19 15.97
N ALA A 379 -6.52 26.43 16.08
CA ALA A 379 -6.95 27.05 17.33
C ALA A 379 -8.35 26.62 17.80
N LYS A 380 -9.17 26.02 16.93
CA LYS A 380 -10.52 25.57 17.30
C LYS A 380 -10.49 24.33 18.19
N SER A 381 -11.35 24.31 19.22
CA SER A 381 -11.56 23.14 20.05
C SER A 381 -12.05 21.94 19.23
N LYS A 382 -11.34 20.82 19.29
CA LYS A 382 -11.69 19.56 18.61
C LYS A 382 -12.85 18.81 19.29
N LEU A 383 -13.26 19.21 20.50
CA LEU A 383 -14.41 18.62 21.19
C LEU A 383 -15.72 18.76 20.40
N ARG A 384 -15.85 19.81 19.59
CA ARG A 384 -17.00 19.99 18.69
C ARG A 384 -17.13 18.93 17.62
N ALA A 385 -16.03 18.27 17.24
CA ALA A 385 -16.03 17.13 16.33
C ALA A 385 -16.88 15.96 16.85
N PHE A 386 -17.06 15.88 18.18
CA PHE A 386 -17.84 14.82 18.84
C PHE A 386 -19.25 15.31 19.26
N SER A 387 -19.72 16.44 18.74
CA SER A 387 -21.09 16.87 18.96
C SER A 387 -22.09 15.87 18.32
N PRO A 388 -23.33 15.75 18.85
CA PRO A 388 -24.34 14.88 18.25
C PRO A 388 -24.59 15.15 16.76
N GLN A 389 -24.50 16.42 16.35
CA GLN A 389 -24.66 16.83 14.95
C GLN A 389 -23.48 16.32 14.08
N SER A 390 -22.25 16.46 14.56
CA SER A 390 -21.06 15.96 13.86
C SER A 390 -21.10 14.46 13.74
N LEU A 391 -21.44 13.74 14.82
CA LEU A 391 -21.56 12.28 14.82
C LEU A 391 -22.64 11.79 13.85
N ALA A 392 -23.78 12.48 13.77
CA ALA A 392 -24.82 12.17 12.80
C ALA A 392 -24.36 12.38 11.35
N SER A 393 -23.60 13.45 11.09
CA SER A 393 -22.97 13.71 9.78
C SER A 393 -21.97 12.62 9.41
N TYR A 394 -21.12 12.20 10.33
CA TYR A 394 -20.14 11.12 10.09
C TYR A 394 -20.85 9.81 9.78
N TRP A 395 -21.90 9.49 10.53
CA TRP A 395 -22.74 8.32 10.27
C TRP A 395 -23.27 8.33 8.84
N HIS A 396 -23.86 9.44 8.40
CA HIS A 396 -24.41 9.56 7.05
C HIS A 396 -23.32 9.40 5.98
N LYS A 397 -22.16 10.04 6.14
CA LYS A 397 -21.03 9.92 5.21
C LYS A 397 -20.47 8.50 5.15
N LEU A 398 -20.35 7.82 6.29
CA LEU A 398 -19.90 6.42 6.34
C LEU A 398 -20.90 5.46 5.70
N GLN A 399 -22.22 5.71 5.89
CA GLN A 399 -23.26 4.92 5.24
C GLN A 399 -23.24 5.11 3.71
N LEU A 400 -23.10 6.35 3.24
CA LEU A 400 -22.97 6.65 1.82
C LEU A 400 -21.75 5.94 1.23
N ARG A 401 -20.59 6.02 1.89
CA ARG A 401 -19.36 5.36 1.48
C ARG A 401 -19.52 3.84 1.41
N ALA A 402 -20.15 3.24 2.42
CA ALA A 402 -20.47 1.81 2.42
C ALA A 402 -21.43 1.43 1.28
N SER A 403 -22.44 2.25 0.99
CA SER A 403 -23.39 2.02 -0.13
C SER A 403 -22.71 2.10 -1.50
N GLN A 404 -21.62 2.87 -1.62
CA GLN A 404 -20.78 2.96 -2.82
C GLN A 404 -19.84 1.75 -2.97
N GLY A 405 -19.76 0.89 -1.95
CA GLY A 405 -18.94 -0.32 -1.95
C GLY A 405 -17.56 -0.20 -1.32
N HIS A 406 -17.22 0.98 -0.75
CA HIS A 406 -15.98 1.13 0.00
C HIS A 406 -16.04 0.40 1.36
N PRO A 407 -14.96 -0.26 1.80
CA PRO A 407 -14.89 -0.76 3.16
C PRO A 407 -14.90 0.40 4.15
N THR A 408 -15.57 0.24 5.28
CA THR A 408 -15.59 1.23 6.37
C THR A 408 -14.74 0.74 7.53
N THR A 409 -13.74 1.53 7.91
CA THR A 409 -12.76 1.22 8.94
C THR A 409 -12.64 2.37 9.95
N ALA A 410 -11.85 2.19 11.01
CA ALA A 410 -11.51 3.26 11.94
C ALA A 410 -10.77 4.42 11.25
N VAL A 411 -10.00 4.13 10.21
CA VAL A 411 -9.29 5.14 9.41
C VAL A 411 -10.27 6.06 8.68
N ASP A 412 -11.43 5.55 8.23
CA ASP A 412 -12.46 6.39 7.61
C ASP A 412 -13.10 7.36 8.62
N LEU A 413 -13.27 6.93 9.88
CA LEU A 413 -13.70 7.84 10.95
C LEU A 413 -12.62 8.91 11.22
N TRP A 414 -11.36 8.52 11.24
CA TRP A 414 -10.24 9.47 11.35
C TRP A 414 -10.23 10.49 10.19
N ALA A 415 -10.54 10.06 8.97
CA ALA A 415 -10.67 10.93 7.81
C ALA A 415 -11.72 12.04 8.03
N LEU A 416 -12.88 11.70 8.56
CA LEU A 416 -13.95 12.65 8.85
C LEU A 416 -13.58 13.63 9.96
N LEU A 417 -12.79 13.20 10.93
CA LEU A 417 -12.26 14.07 11.98
C LEU A 417 -11.17 15.01 11.44
N LEU A 418 -10.31 14.56 10.53
CA LEU A 418 -9.35 15.42 9.83
C LEU A 418 -10.09 16.48 9.00
N GLU A 419 -11.10 16.07 8.21
CA GLU A 419 -11.92 16.98 7.43
C GLU A 419 -12.51 18.08 8.32
N PHE A 420 -13.13 17.70 9.44
CA PHE A 420 -13.70 18.66 10.39
C PHE A 420 -12.62 19.57 11.00
N SER A 421 -11.47 19.02 11.35
CA SER A 421 -10.43 19.70 12.14
C SER A 421 -9.56 20.64 11.31
N LEU A 422 -9.32 20.31 10.04
CA LEU A 422 -8.31 20.97 9.20
C LEU A 422 -8.89 21.70 8.00
N HIS A 423 -9.95 21.16 7.37
CA HIS A 423 -10.43 21.66 6.08
C HIS A 423 -11.77 22.40 6.18
N GLY A 424 -12.48 22.29 7.32
CA GLY A 424 -13.85 22.79 7.41
C GLY A 424 -14.75 22.00 6.45
N GLN A 425 -15.68 22.68 5.77
CA GLN A 425 -16.60 22.02 4.81
C GLN A 425 -16.11 22.08 3.36
N VAL A 426 -14.80 22.05 3.11
CA VAL A 426 -14.28 21.94 1.74
C VAL A 426 -14.40 20.47 1.32
N ALA A 427 -15.62 20.09 0.99
CA ALA A 427 -15.92 18.77 0.46
C ALA A 427 -15.40 18.66 -0.98
N ASP A 428 -15.11 17.45 -1.42
CA ASP A 428 -14.96 16.94 -2.80
C ASP A 428 -13.63 17.18 -3.52
N GLN A 429 -12.57 17.67 -2.86
CA GLN A 429 -11.23 17.62 -3.45
C GLN A 429 -10.75 16.17 -3.53
N THR A 430 -10.20 15.80 -4.69
CA THR A 430 -9.63 14.47 -4.94
C THR A 430 -8.15 14.58 -5.28
N LEU A 431 -7.41 13.47 -5.17
CA LEU A 431 -6.00 13.45 -5.57
C LEU A 431 -5.84 13.74 -7.08
N SER A 432 -6.72 13.18 -7.92
CA SER A 432 -6.72 13.46 -9.36
C SER A 432 -7.00 14.95 -9.67
N GLY A 433 -7.82 15.61 -8.87
CA GLY A 433 -8.12 17.04 -9.00
C GLY A 433 -6.89 17.94 -8.78
N GLN A 434 -5.87 17.47 -8.07
CA GLN A 434 -4.62 18.24 -7.89
C GLN A 434 -3.82 18.38 -9.19
N ARG A 435 -4.19 17.70 -10.29
CA ARG A 435 -3.59 17.88 -11.63
C ARG A 435 -3.72 19.32 -12.13
N ASP A 436 -4.79 20.02 -11.76
CA ASP A 436 -5.01 21.41 -12.14
C ASP A 436 -3.88 22.32 -11.64
N ALA A 437 -3.30 21.99 -10.48
CA ALA A 437 -2.14 22.68 -9.92
C ALA A 437 -0.81 22.40 -10.65
N LEU A 438 -0.80 21.45 -11.58
CA LEU A 438 0.40 20.98 -12.29
C LEU A 438 0.36 21.21 -13.80
N GLU A 439 -0.78 21.63 -14.33
CA GLU A 439 -1.04 21.68 -15.78
C GLU A 439 -0.01 22.52 -16.53
N ARG A 440 0.44 23.63 -15.96
CA ARG A 440 1.44 24.54 -16.53
C ARG A 440 2.83 24.41 -15.89
N GLY A 441 3.02 23.45 -15.00
CA GLY A 441 4.23 23.34 -14.19
C GLY A 441 4.37 24.44 -13.13
N GLN A 442 3.27 25.11 -12.76
CA GLN A 442 3.26 26.29 -11.86
C GLN A 442 3.59 25.97 -10.42
N ASN A 443 3.33 24.73 -9.95
CA ASN A 443 3.67 24.30 -8.62
C ASN A 443 4.59 23.07 -8.67
N PRO A 444 5.35 22.76 -7.60
CA PRO A 444 6.06 21.48 -7.48
C PRO A 444 5.10 20.28 -7.57
N LEU A 445 5.57 19.12 -8.02
CA LEU A 445 4.78 17.89 -7.99
C LEU A 445 4.69 17.34 -6.56
N PRO A 446 3.48 17.15 -5.99
CA PRO A 446 3.34 16.57 -4.67
C PRO A 446 3.54 15.06 -4.70
N LEU A 447 4.30 14.52 -3.74
CA LEU A 447 4.55 13.11 -3.53
C LEU A 447 4.10 12.74 -2.11
N TYR A 448 3.17 11.77 -2.02
CA TYR A 448 2.69 11.24 -0.76
C TYR A 448 3.06 9.76 -0.66
N LEU A 449 3.32 9.28 0.54
CA LEU A 449 3.73 7.89 0.78
C LEU A 449 2.91 7.21 1.85
N SER A 450 2.73 5.91 1.67
CA SER A 450 2.22 4.97 2.65
C SER A 450 3.01 3.67 2.58
N LEU A 451 2.88 2.82 3.59
CA LEU A 451 3.40 1.45 3.60
C LEU A 451 2.27 0.45 3.51
N ASN A 452 2.46 -0.58 2.69
CA ASN A 452 1.63 -1.77 2.74
C ASN A 452 2.28 -2.80 3.66
N VAL A 453 1.57 -3.23 4.71
CA VAL A 453 2.06 -4.19 5.70
C VAL A 453 1.22 -5.46 5.68
N LYS A 454 1.78 -6.57 6.18
CA LYS A 454 1.05 -7.84 6.33
C LYS A 454 0.57 -8.01 7.76
N GLU A 455 -0.71 -8.35 7.92
CA GLU A 455 -1.34 -8.53 9.23
C GLU A 455 -0.70 -9.64 10.07
N ASP A 456 -0.18 -10.70 9.43
CA ASP A 456 0.33 -11.90 10.10
C ASP A 456 1.83 -11.84 10.43
N THR A 457 2.53 -10.78 10.03
CA THR A 457 3.94 -10.60 10.36
C THR A 457 4.10 -9.80 11.63
N VAL A 458 4.73 -10.41 12.64
CA VAL A 458 5.03 -9.78 13.95
C VAL A 458 6.05 -8.64 13.80
N ASP A 459 6.77 -8.60 12.67
CA ASP A 459 7.85 -7.67 12.40
C ASP A 459 7.56 -6.85 11.13
N THR A 460 6.76 -5.80 11.29
CA THR A 460 6.42 -4.86 10.20
C THR A 460 7.60 -4.01 9.74
N LEU A 461 8.68 -3.91 10.54
CA LEU A 461 9.86 -3.11 10.25
C LEU A 461 10.70 -3.65 9.09
N HIS A 462 10.57 -4.94 8.78
CA HIS A 462 11.29 -5.58 7.68
C HIS A 462 10.50 -5.57 6.35
N PHE A 463 9.28 -5.10 6.35
CA PHE A 463 8.41 -5.12 5.18
C PHE A 463 8.49 -3.78 4.41
N LYS A 464 9.20 -3.78 3.28
CA LYS A 464 9.55 -2.56 2.53
C LYS A 464 8.66 -2.39 1.28
N GLU A 465 7.35 -2.43 1.44
CA GLU A 465 6.42 -2.18 0.34
C GLU A 465 5.89 -0.75 0.38
N TRP A 466 6.65 0.14 -0.25
CA TRP A 466 6.28 1.55 -0.40
C TRP A 466 5.22 1.76 -1.46
N VAL A 467 4.15 2.45 -1.09
CA VAL A 467 3.09 2.88 -1.99
C VAL A 467 3.19 4.39 -2.16
N GLU A 468 3.45 4.81 -3.38
CA GLU A 468 3.54 6.21 -3.77
C GLU A 468 2.20 6.69 -4.31
N PHE A 469 1.81 7.89 -3.90
CA PHE A 469 0.62 8.58 -4.38
C PHE A 469 1.03 9.90 -5.02
N THR A 470 0.64 10.07 -6.27
CA THR A 470 0.77 11.34 -7.01
C THR A 470 -0.56 11.68 -7.65
N PRO A 471 -0.80 12.93 -8.09
CA PRO A 471 -1.98 13.26 -8.88
C PRO A 471 -2.10 12.51 -10.20
N TYR A 472 -1.02 11.91 -10.67
CA TYR A 472 -0.99 11.17 -11.94
C TYR A 472 -1.20 9.67 -11.77
N GLU A 473 -0.57 9.07 -10.76
CA GLU A 473 -0.65 7.63 -10.51
C GLU A 473 -0.42 7.28 -9.04
N VAL A 474 -0.98 6.15 -8.63
CA VAL A 474 -0.77 5.51 -7.33
C VAL A 474 -0.21 4.13 -7.56
N GLY A 475 0.87 3.74 -6.88
CA GLY A 475 1.42 2.41 -7.08
C GLY A 475 2.58 2.01 -6.21
N PHE A 476 3.03 0.79 -6.44
CA PHE A 476 4.12 0.15 -5.73
C PHE A 476 5.45 0.34 -6.45
N LEU A 477 6.41 0.95 -5.78
CA LEU A 477 7.77 1.09 -6.31
C LEU A 477 8.45 -0.27 -6.49
N LYS A 478 8.24 -1.19 -5.57
CA LYS A 478 8.81 -2.55 -5.57
C LYS A 478 8.39 -3.37 -6.78
N TYR A 479 7.11 -3.30 -7.14
CA TYR A 479 6.53 -4.11 -8.20
C TYR A 479 6.46 -3.41 -9.57
N GLY A 480 6.70 -2.09 -9.60
CA GLY A 480 6.55 -1.30 -10.83
C GLY A 480 5.12 -1.39 -11.38
N ALA A 481 4.13 -1.22 -10.53
CA ALA A 481 2.72 -1.34 -10.89
C ALA A 481 1.92 -0.16 -10.35
N PHE A 482 1.19 0.51 -11.24
CA PHE A 482 0.52 1.78 -10.95
C PHE A 482 -0.88 1.83 -11.55
N VAL A 483 -1.78 2.53 -10.87
CA VAL A 483 -3.14 2.83 -11.33
C VAL A 483 -3.40 4.34 -11.30
N PRO A 484 -4.28 4.87 -12.16
CA PRO A 484 -4.75 6.25 -12.01
C PRO A 484 -5.39 6.47 -10.64
N PRO A 485 -5.24 7.65 -10.01
CA PRO A 485 -5.84 7.94 -8.70
C PRO A 485 -7.35 7.70 -8.65
N GLU A 486 -8.05 7.95 -9.77
CA GLU A 486 -9.49 7.75 -9.92
C GLU A 486 -9.93 6.29 -9.80
N LEU A 487 -8.98 5.36 -9.95
CA LEU A 487 -9.23 3.92 -9.86
C LEU A 487 -8.69 3.31 -8.56
N PHE A 488 -7.96 4.08 -7.75
CA PHE A 488 -7.45 3.58 -6.47
C PHE A 488 -8.62 3.24 -5.53
N GLY A 489 -8.58 2.04 -4.94
CA GLY A 489 -9.66 1.49 -4.11
C GLY A 489 -10.71 0.70 -4.89
N SER A 490 -10.71 0.74 -6.22
CA SER A 490 -11.52 -0.13 -7.08
C SER A 490 -11.02 -1.57 -7.07
N GLU A 491 -11.85 -2.49 -7.52
CA GLU A 491 -11.53 -3.92 -7.54
C GLU A 491 -10.89 -4.31 -8.87
N PHE A 492 -9.76 -5.01 -8.79
CA PHE A 492 -8.98 -5.47 -9.94
C PHE A 492 -8.73 -6.96 -9.87
N PHE A 493 -8.55 -7.56 -11.05
CA PHE A 493 -8.07 -8.93 -11.18
C PHE A 493 -7.17 -9.07 -12.39
N MET A 494 -6.00 -9.65 -12.21
CA MET A 494 -5.00 -9.87 -13.27
C MET A 494 -4.70 -8.58 -14.09
N GLY A 495 -4.62 -7.43 -13.37
CA GLY A 495 -4.32 -6.13 -13.97
C GLY A 495 -5.47 -5.43 -14.69
N ARG A 496 -6.69 -5.97 -14.63
CA ARG A 496 -7.89 -5.39 -15.27
C ARG A 496 -8.91 -4.97 -14.22
N LEU A 497 -9.60 -3.88 -14.50
CA LEU A 497 -10.66 -3.33 -13.65
C LEU A 497 -11.91 -4.24 -13.69
N MET A 498 -12.28 -4.80 -12.54
CA MET A 498 -13.48 -5.63 -12.40
C MET A 498 -14.68 -4.81 -11.93
N ARG A 499 -14.47 -3.95 -10.95
CA ARG A 499 -15.50 -3.08 -10.41
C ARG A 499 -14.94 -1.70 -10.08
N ARG A 500 -15.49 -0.68 -10.71
CA ARG A 500 -15.13 0.70 -10.43
C ARG A 500 -15.85 1.22 -9.20
N LEU A 501 -15.09 1.81 -8.27
CA LEU A 501 -15.60 2.59 -7.17
C LEU A 501 -15.36 4.09 -7.41
N PRO A 502 -16.20 4.99 -6.87
CA PRO A 502 -15.93 6.43 -6.92
C PRO A 502 -14.59 6.78 -6.29
N GLU A 503 -13.87 7.74 -6.85
CA GLU A 503 -12.63 8.25 -6.24
C GLU A 503 -12.94 8.82 -4.86
N SER A 504 -12.11 8.47 -3.88
CA SER A 504 -12.27 8.98 -2.51
C SER A 504 -11.87 10.45 -2.42
N PRO A 505 -12.62 11.27 -1.68
CA PRO A 505 -12.16 12.60 -1.27
C PRO A 505 -10.79 12.55 -0.59
N ILE A 506 -10.00 13.63 -0.74
CA ILE A 506 -8.60 13.67 -0.29
C ILE A 506 -8.45 13.38 1.21
N CYS A 507 -9.43 13.76 2.04
CA CYS A 507 -9.38 13.50 3.49
C CYS A 507 -9.25 12.03 3.84
N PHE A 508 -9.80 11.11 3.01
CA PHE A 508 -9.63 9.68 3.23
C PHE A 508 -8.21 9.20 2.91
N LEU A 509 -7.53 9.83 1.95
CA LEU A 509 -6.13 9.56 1.66
C LEU A 509 -5.22 10.17 2.74
N GLU A 510 -5.49 11.39 3.19
CA GLU A 510 -4.78 12.02 4.33
C GLU A 510 -4.86 11.13 5.57
N ALA A 511 -6.01 10.50 5.81
CA ALA A 511 -6.18 9.55 6.90
C ALA A 511 -5.30 8.29 6.72
N ILE A 512 -5.16 7.77 5.51
CA ILE A 512 -4.25 6.65 5.21
C ILE A 512 -2.79 7.07 5.46
N TRP A 513 -2.39 8.25 5.00
CA TRP A 513 -1.01 8.74 5.13
C TRP A 513 -0.62 9.13 6.56
N SER A 514 -1.59 9.26 7.46
CA SER A 514 -1.40 9.72 8.84
C SER A 514 -2.19 8.90 9.87
N ASN A 515 -2.44 7.63 9.62
CA ASN A 515 -3.29 6.82 10.48
C ASN A 515 -2.70 6.51 11.87
N ILE A 516 -1.41 6.76 12.09
CA ILE A 516 -0.82 6.72 13.44
C ILE A 516 -1.55 7.67 14.41
N PHE A 517 -2.07 8.79 13.92
CA PHE A 517 -2.80 9.77 14.71
C PHE A 517 -4.25 9.36 14.99
N SER A 518 -4.75 8.29 14.40
CA SER A 518 -6.05 7.72 14.76
C SER A 518 -6.09 7.19 16.21
N LEU A 519 -4.92 6.97 16.81
CA LEU A 519 -4.78 6.73 18.26
C LEU A 519 -5.32 7.91 19.10
N ASN A 520 -5.31 9.13 18.59
CA ASN A 520 -5.94 10.30 19.22
C ASN A 520 -7.45 10.14 19.43
N LEU A 521 -8.10 9.35 18.57
CA LEU A 521 -9.51 8.98 18.74
C LEU A 521 -9.74 8.19 20.02
N MET A 522 -8.86 7.25 20.31
CA MET A 522 -8.93 6.44 21.52
C MET A 522 -8.71 7.31 22.76
N ASP A 523 -7.71 8.18 22.72
CA ASP A 523 -7.42 9.08 23.85
C ASP A 523 -8.58 10.05 24.13
N THR A 524 -9.17 10.62 23.09
CA THR A 524 -10.34 11.51 23.23
C THR A 524 -11.58 10.75 23.69
N TRP A 525 -11.82 9.56 23.18
CA TRP A 525 -12.93 8.70 23.61
C TRP A 525 -12.76 8.24 25.05
N TYR A 526 -11.55 7.83 25.43
CA TYR A 526 -11.25 7.39 26.81
C TYR A 526 -11.38 8.54 27.81
N ASN A 527 -10.92 9.76 27.43
CA ASN A 527 -11.10 10.95 28.26
C ASN A 527 -12.57 11.38 28.41
N LEU A 528 -13.42 11.08 27.42
CA LEU A 528 -14.87 11.33 27.49
C LEU A 528 -15.61 10.25 28.29
N ALA A 529 -15.10 9.00 28.29
CA ALA A 529 -15.74 7.86 28.92
C ALA A 529 -15.17 7.51 30.30
N TRP A 530 -13.88 7.77 30.55
CA TRP A 530 -13.15 7.36 31.75
C TRP A 530 -12.05 8.39 32.11
N SER A 531 -11.97 8.79 33.36
CA SER A 531 -10.99 9.76 33.88
C SER A 531 -9.65 9.08 34.25
N GLY A 532 -8.98 8.37 33.37
CA GLY A 532 -7.81 7.58 33.70
C GLY A 532 -6.46 8.20 33.26
N GLU A 533 -5.65 8.66 34.24
CA GLU A 533 -4.25 9.07 34.02
C GLU A 533 -3.35 7.92 33.52
N GLU A 534 -3.66 6.67 33.90
CA GLU A 534 -2.89 5.47 33.51
C GLU A 534 -2.91 5.22 31.98
N TRP A 535 -4.05 5.48 31.32
CA TRP A 535 -4.15 5.36 29.86
C TRP A 535 -3.33 6.42 29.12
N LYS A 536 -3.34 7.66 29.59
CA LYS A 536 -2.52 8.72 29.02
C LYS A 536 -1.02 8.40 29.07
N GLN A 537 -0.60 7.74 30.15
CA GLN A 537 0.77 7.30 30.33
C GLN A 537 1.12 6.15 29.37
N HIS A 538 0.24 5.17 29.22
CA HIS A 538 0.42 4.04 28.32
C HIS A 538 0.50 4.46 26.84
N VAL A 539 -0.43 5.31 26.38
CA VAL A 539 -0.41 5.85 25.02
C VAL A 539 0.83 6.72 24.78
N LYS A 540 1.27 7.50 25.77
CA LYS A 540 2.52 8.25 25.69
C LYS A 540 3.75 7.34 25.57
N GLU A 541 3.78 6.25 26.32
CA GLU A 541 4.86 5.27 26.30
C GLU A 541 4.92 4.54 24.95
N GLU A 542 3.78 4.12 24.39
CA GLU A 542 3.73 3.49 23.06
C GLU A 542 4.17 4.42 21.92
N ILE A 543 3.83 5.70 21.98
CA ILE A 543 4.23 6.67 20.94
C ILE A 543 5.68 7.12 21.12
N HIS A 544 6.18 7.21 22.33
CA HIS A 544 7.60 7.45 22.57
C HIS A 544 8.49 6.31 22.05
N SER A 545 7.98 5.11 22.00
CA SER A 545 8.69 3.96 21.46
C SER A 545 8.66 3.88 19.93
N THR A 546 7.73 4.55 19.24
CA THR A 546 7.80 4.75 17.78
C THR A 546 8.82 5.81 17.38
N GLU A 547 9.26 6.67 18.27
CA GLU A 547 10.43 7.55 18.10
C GLU A 547 11.76 6.86 18.50
N GLU A 548 11.73 5.68 19.14
CA GLU A 548 12.88 4.82 19.48
C GLU A 548 12.70 3.43 18.89
N PRO A 549 13.65 2.85 18.14
CA PRO A 549 13.44 1.66 17.29
C PRO A 549 13.50 0.31 18.00
N GLU A 550 13.21 0.18 19.28
CA GLU A 550 13.22 -1.13 19.94
C GLU A 550 11.96 -1.38 20.81
N ASP A 551 11.24 -2.46 20.52
CA ASP A 551 10.28 -3.22 21.33
C ASP A 551 8.78 -2.88 21.39
N CYS A 552 8.17 -2.16 20.47
CA CYS A 552 6.79 -1.66 20.61
C CYS A 552 5.61 -2.48 20.09
N LEU A 553 5.80 -3.68 19.60
CA LEU A 553 4.69 -4.50 19.05
C LEU A 553 4.20 -5.64 19.99
N ARG A 554 4.49 -5.57 21.28
CA ARG A 554 4.21 -6.67 22.22
C ARG A 554 3.20 -6.41 23.32
N THR A 555 2.15 -5.64 23.12
CA THR A 555 1.09 -5.64 24.16
C THR A 555 -0.31 -5.69 23.55
N SER A 556 -0.91 -6.86 23.64
CA SER A 556 -2.32 -7.11 23.38
C SER A 556 -3.18 -6.48 24.48
N LEU A 557 -3.93 -5.44 24.15
CA LEU A 557 -4.97 -4.88 25.00
C LEU A 557 -6.31 -5.60 24.72
N TRP A 558 -6.66 -6.54 25.57
CA TRP A 558 -7.99 -7.13 25.61
C TRP A 558 -8.84 -6.36 26.60
N THR A 559 -9.80 -5.57 26.14
CA THR A 559 -10.91 -5.11 26.96
C THR A 559 -12.22 -5.36 26.22
N GLU A 560 -13.06 -6.20 26.81
CA GLU A 560 -14.41 -6.47 26.34
C GLU A 560 -15.28 -5.20 26.48
N ALA A 561 -15.51 -4.49 25.38
CA ALA A 561 -16.52 -3.45 25.31
C ALA A 561 -17.88 -4.06 24.91
N SER A 562 -18.61 -4.54 25.89
CA SER A 562 -19.88 -5.27 25.71
C SER A 562 -21.10 -4.39 25.33
N TRP A 563 -20.94 -3.08 25.16
CA TRP A 563 -22.04 -2.10 25.00
C TRP A 563 -22.17 -1.46 23.62
N LEU A 564 -21.30 -1.78 22.68
CA LEU A 564 -21.47 -1.36 21.28
C LEU A 564 -22.41 -2.34 20.57
N GLN A 565 -23.54 -1.85 20.06
CA GLN A 565 -24.46 -2.69 19.27
C GLN A 565 -23.75 -3.25 18.03
N PRO A 566 -23.68 -4.59 17.89
CA PRO A 566 -23.02 -5.22 16.75
C PRO A 566 -23.79 -4.90 15.46
N GLY A 567 -23.09 -4.51 14.42
CA GLY A 567 -23.64 -4.38 13.06
C GLY A 567 -23.67 -2.98 12.45
N THR A 568 -23.47 -1.93 13.22
CA THR A 568 -23.41 -0.57 12.67
C THR A 568 -22.04 -0.26 12.08
N ALA A 569 -21.95 0.56 11.00
CA ALA A 569 -20.67 0.99 10.40
C ALA A 569 -19.79 1.73 11.42
N LEU A 570 -20.41 2.53 12.28
CA LEU A 570 -19.75 3.23 13.36
C LEU A 570 -19.20 2.26 14.42
N ALA A 571 -19.96 1.23 14.82
CA ALA A 571 -19.51 0.21 15.77
C ALA A 571 -18.35 -0.63 15.21
N ARG A 572 -18.34 -0.90 13.90
CA ARG A 572 -17.21 -1.60 13.23
C ARG A 572 -15.96 -0.73 13.20
N ALA A 573 -16.10 0.57 12.89
CA ALA A 573 -15.00 1.51 12.93
C ALA A 573 -14.39 1.62 14.33
N PHE A 574 -15.23 1.73 15.38
CA PHE A 574 -14.76 1.75 16.77
C PHE A 574 -14.18 0.40 17.24
N LYS A 575 -14.69 -0.72 16.75
CA LYS A 575 -14.13 -2.04 17.09
C LYS A 575 -12.69 -2.16 16.57
N GLY A 576 -12.40 -1.65 15.38
CA GLY A 576 -11.04 -1.60 14.84
C GLY A 576 -10.07 -0.79 15.73
N VAL A 577 -10.54 0.32 16.29
CA VAL A 577 -9.77 1.15 17.23
C VAL A 577 -9.48 0.42 18.55
N LEU A 578 -10.42 -0.38 19.03
CA LEU A 578 -10.33 -1.04 20.36
C LEU A 578 -9.53 -2.34 20.35
N THR A 579 -9.25 -2.93 19.19
CA THR A 579 -8.61 -4.26 19.08
C THR A 579 -7.07 -4.23 19.03
N GLY A 580 -6.41 -3.07 19.25
CA GLY A 580 -4.99 -3.01 19.64
C GLY A 580 -3.96 -3.39 18.55
N ARG A 581 -4.34 -3.42 17.27
CA ARG A 581 -3.40 -3.56 16.15
C ARG A 581 -3.14 -2.19 15.50
N PRO A 582 -1.98 -1.98 14.85
CA PRO A 582 -1.78 -0.76 14.09
C PRO A 582 -2.99 -0.55 13.17
N LEU A 583 -3.55 0.66 13.22
CA LEU A 583 -4.78 1.00 12.51
C LEU A 583 -4.48 1.04 11.01
N CYS A 584 -4.64 -0.12 10.37
CA CYS A 584 -4.46 -0.27 8.94
C CYS A 584 -5.71 0.18 8.18
N HIS A 585 -5.52 0.83 7.06
CA HIS A 585 -6.57 0.94 6.05
C HIS A 585 -6.61 -0.34 5.22
N HIS A 586 -7.73 -1.05 5.29
CA HIS A 586 -7.98 -2.21 4.44
C HIS A 586 -8.67 -1.75 3.16
N GLY A 587 -8.02 -1.93 2.03
CA GLY A 587 -8.54 -1.57 0.71
C GLY A 587 -8.38 -2.70 -0.30
N ALA A 588 -9.12 -2.61 -1.41
CA ALA A 588 -8.97 -3.56 -2.51
C ALA A 588 -7.55 -3.50 -3.09
N ASN A 589 -6.97 -4.66 -3.37
CA ASN A 589 -5.63 -4.77 -3.93
C ASN A 589 -5.67 -4.70 -5.46
N PHE A 590 -5.16 -3.63 -6.05
CA PHE A 590 -5.09 -3.50 -7.51
C PHE A 590 -4.03 -4.43 -8.16
N LEU A 591 -3.16 -5.08 -7.38
CA LEU A 591 -2.26 -6.13 -7.86
C LEU A 591 -2.91 -7.53 -7.83
N HIS A 592 -4.13 -7.66 -7.31
CA HIS A 592 -4.79 -8.94 -7.09
C HIS A 592 -4.82 -9.80 -8.35
N GLY A 593 -4.36 -11.03 -8.20
CA GLY A 593 -4.30 -12.04 -9.26
C GLY A 593 -3.06 -11.95 -10.15
N LEU A 594 -2.32 -10.82 -10.20
CA LEU A 594 -1.04 -10.75 -10.93
C LEU A 594 -0.09 -11.82 -10.38
N GLN A 595 0.72 -12.39 -11.26
CA GLN A 595 1.69 -13.43 -10.91
C GLN A 595 3.12 -12.87 -11.00
N LEU A 596 4.08 -13.54 -10.37
CA LEU A 596 5.47 -13.15 -10.47
C LEU A 596 6.13 -13.79 -11.70
N HIS A 597 6.95 -12.99 -12.40
CA HIS A 597 7.79 -13.48 -13.49
C HIS A 597 8.86 -14.44 -12.95
N GLN A 598 9.24 -15.44 -13.75
CA GLN A 598 10.27 -16.44 -13.38
C GLN A 598 11.57 -15.80 -12.89
N GLY A 599 11.99 -14.69 -13.47
CA GLY A 599 13.22 -13.95 -13.14
C GLY A 599 13.04 -12.72 -12.25
N TYR A 600 11.93 -12.58 -11.53
CA TYR A 600 11.60 -11.35 -10.78
C TYR A 600 12.66 -10.94 -9.76
N SER A 601 13.25 -11.90 -9.04
CA SER A 601 14.24 -11.65 -8.00
C SER A 601 15.58 -11.11 -8.53
N GLY A 602 15.89 -11.34 -9.82
CA GLY A 602 17.06 -10.80 -10.51
C GLY A 602 16.82 -9.42 -11.15
N GLN A 603 15.59 -8.92 -11.14
CA GLN A 603 15.27 -7.59 -11.68
C GLN A 603 15.81 -6.51 -10.74
N LYS A 604 16.62 -5.57 -11.30
CA LYS A 604 17.32 -4.55 -10.50
C LYS A 604 16.37 -3.69 -9.67
N ASP A 605 15.28 -3.24 -10.28
CA ASP A 605 14.32 -2.34 -9.61
C ASP A 605 13.57 -3.03 -8.48
N PHE A 606 13.22 -4.32 -8.65
CA PHE A 606 12.66 -5.14 -7.58
C PHE A 606 13.67 -5.37 -6.45
N SER A 607 14.92 -5.72 -6.80
CA SER A 607 15.98 -6.02 -5.84
C SER A 607 16.33 -4.82 -4.97
N THR A 608 16.19 -3.60 -5.50
CA THR A 608 16.42 -2.36 -4.74
C THR A 608 15.50 -2.26 -3.52
N TRP A 609 14.26 -2.76 -3.62
CA TRP A 609 13.26 -2.70 -2.55
C TRP A 609 12.95 -4.09 -1.94
N ALA A 610 13.85 -5.07 -2.15
CA ALA A 610 13.63 -6.43 -1.68
C ALA A 610 13.69 -6.52 -0.14
N ASP A 611 12.82 -7.39 0.39
CA ASP A 611 12.82 -7.81 1.79
C ASP A 611 13.53 -9.17 1.91
N CYS A 612 14.41 -9.33 2.87
CA CYS A 612 15.27 -10.51 2.94
C CYS A 612 14.54 -11.85 3.17
N GLN A 613 13.32 -11.85 3.71
CA GLN A 613 12.61 -13.08 4.10
C GLN A 613 11.38 -13.41 3.25
N SER A 614 10.57 -12.42 2.87
CA SER A 614 9.30 -12.66 2.16
C SER A 614 9.47 -12.85 0.66
N ASP A 615 10.55 -12.32 0.08
CA ASP A 615 10.72 -12.27 -1.38
C ASP A 615 11.00 -13.62 -2.03
N SER A 616 11.48 -14.59 -1.27
CA SER A 616 11.72 -15.96 -1.75
C SER A 616 10.44 -16.80 -1.89
N THR A 617 9.35 -16.36 -1.27
CA THR A 617 8.07 -17.09 -1.23
C THR A 617 6.97 -16.29 -1.92
N PRO A 618 6.72 -16.50 -3.24
CA PRO A 618 5.77 -15.71 -4.04
C PRO A 618 4.36 -15.65 -3.49
N SER A 619 3.89 -16.70 -2.83
CA SER A 619 2.55 -16.75 -2.23
C SER A 619 2.37 -15.82 -1.03
N GLN A 620 3.46 -15.36 -0.44
CA GLN A 620 3.45 -14.39 0.66
C GLN A 620 3.56 -12.93 0.20
N LEU A 621 3.78 -12.71 -1.10
CA LEU A 621 3.88 -11.37 -1.66
C LEU A 621 2.49 -10.78 -1.98
N THR A 622 2.44 -9.46 -2.05
CA THR A 622 1.21 -8.67 -2.19
C THR A 622 0.31 -9.06 -3.35
N PRO A 623 0.80 -9.45 -4.56
CA PRO A 623 -0.10 -9.86 -5.65
C PRO A 623 -1.03 -11.02 -5.33
N GLN A 624 -0.69 -11.87 -4.37
CA GLN A 624 -1.51 -13.01 -3.94
C GLN A 624 -2.53 -12.66 -2.85
N GLN A 625 -2.52 -11.43 -2.37
CA GLN A 625 -3.44 -10.99 -1.30
C GLN A 625 -4.66 -10.27 -1.89
N PRO A 626 -5.88 -10.52 -1.38
CA PRO A 626 -7.09 -9.86 -1.90
C PRO A 626 -7.19 -8.40 -1.48
N GLN A 627 -6.54 -8.01 -0.37
CA GLN A 627 -6.61 -6.68 0.21
C GLN A 627 -5.22 -6.13 0.51
N LEU A 628 -5.12 -4.80 0.44
CA LEU A 628 -3.98 -4.04 0.96
C LEU A 628 -4.22 -3.68 2.42
N CYS A 629 -3.13 -3.56 3.18
CA CYS A 629 -3.13 -3.05 4.56
C CYS A 629 -2.19 -1.84 4.62
N LEU A 630 -2.74 -0.63 4.43
CA LEU A 630 -1.97 0.60 4.32
C LEU A 630 -1.84 1.31 5.66
N VAL A 631 -0.60 1.70 5.99
CA VAL A 631 -0.26 2.41 7.20
C VAL A 631 0.59 3.66 6.90
N ASP A 632 0.64 4.55 7.89
CA ASP A 632 1.53 5.73 7.89
C ASP A 632 2.99 5.30 7.65
N ALA A 633 3.67 5.96 6.71
CA ALA A 633 5.07 5.71 6.41
C ALA A 633 6.01 5.97 7.60
N GLY A 634 5.61 6.82 8.54
CA GLY A 634 6.33 7.11 9.78
C GLY A 634 6.54 5.89 10.69
N TYR A 635 5.80 4.80 10.50
CA TYR A 635 6.04 3.55 11.22
C TYR A 635 7.39 2.89 10.90
N LEU A 636 7.95 3.12 9.72
CA LEU A 636 9.24 2.56 9.34
C LEU A 636 10.37 3.59 9.47
N ILE A 637 10.32 4.63 8.65
CA ILE A 637 11.29 5.74 8.68
C ILE A 637 10.53 7.04 8.48
N ASN A 638 10.76 8.02 9.36
CA ASN A 638 10.03 9.28 9.34
C ASN A 638 10.50 10.24 8.22
N ASN A 639 10.68 9.72 7.02
CA ASN A 639 10.95 10.53 5.82
C ASN A 639 10.48 9.85 4.53
N SER A 640 10.46 10.59 3.43
CA SER A 640 9.90 10.19 2.13
C SER A 640 10.95 9.90 1.06
N TYR A 641 12.18 9.57 1.44
CA TYR A 641 13.26 9.37 0.49
C TYR A 641 12.99 8.30 -0.60
N PRO A 642 12.20 7.21 -0.39
CA PRO A 642 11.95 6.27 -1.48
C PRO A 642 11.37 6.90 -2.74
N SER A 643 10.45 7.85 -2.60
CA SER A 643 9.94 8.63 -3.74
C SER A 643 11.00 9.49 -4.39
N MET A 644 11.91 10.07 -3.61
CA MET A 644 12.99 10.91 -4.12
C MET A 644 14.00 10.12 -4.95
N PHE A 645 14.24 8.87 -4.61
CA PHE A 645 15.20 8.01 -5.31
C PHE A 645 14.57 7.10 -6.38
N ARG A 646 13.31 7.32 -6.73
CA ARG A 646 12.66 6.59 -7.83
C ARG A 646 13.43 6.83 -9.14
N PRO A 647 13.74 5.76 -9.92
CA PRO A 647 14.40 5.89 -11.21
C PRO A 647 13.69 6.90 -12.13
N GLY A 648 14.47 7.75 -12.80
CA GLY A 648 13.94 8.80 -13.69
C GLY A 648 13.79 10.19 -13.05
N ARG A 649 13.67 10.31 -11.72
CA ARG A 649 13.60 11.62 -11.05
C ARG A 649 14.96 12.32 -10.95
N ARG A 650 16.03 11.60 -10.66
CA ARG A 650 17.44 12.09 -10.63
C ARG A 650 17.61 13.42 -9.93
N LEU A 651 17.38 13.45 -8.62
CA LEU A 651 17.54 14.65 -7.80
C LEU A 651 19.00 15.08 -7.70
N ASP A 652 19.23 16.40 -7.82
CA ASP A 652 20.54 17.03 -7.66
C ASP A 652 20.69 17.71 -6.30
N LEU A 653 19.57 18.16 -5.70
CA LEU A 653 19.50 18.78 -4.39
C LEU A 653 18.24 18.34 -3.65
N ILE A 654 18.38 18.01 -2.39
CA ILE A 654 17.28 17.74 -1.46
C ILE A 654 17.31 18.75 -0.33
N LEU A 655 16.22 19.48 -0.13
CA LEU A 655 15.94 20.27 1.06
C LEU A 655 15.19 19.36 2.04
N TYR A 656 15.86 18.90 3.09
CA TYR A 656 15.29 17.98 4.05
C TYR A 656 14.90 18.72 5.34
N PHE A 657 13.63 18.74 5.65
CA PHE A 657 13.05 19.38 6.82
C PHE A 657 12.74 18.36 7.91
N GLY A 658 13.51 18.42 9.02
CA GLY A 658 13.32 17.57 10.20
C GLY A 658 12.42 18.25 11.22
N TYR A 659 11.46 17.48 11.76
CA TYR A 659 10.48 17.97 12.73
C TYR A 659 10.49 17.23 14.06
N SER A 660 11.50 16.41 14.31
CA SER A 660 11.71 15.76 15.59
C SER A 660 12.10 16.76 16.69
N LEU A 661 11.59 16.57 17.91
CA LEU A 661 11.90 17.43 19.06
C LEU A 661 13.22 17.06 19.78
N SER A 662 13.66 15.82 19.69
CA SER A 662 14.81 15.33 20.47
C SER A 662 15.80 14.51 19.66
N SER A 663 15.32 13.71 18.72
CA SER A 663 16.15 12.79 17.92
C SER A 663 16.46 13.42 16.55
N HIS A 664 17.08 14.61 16.54
CA HIS A 664 17.24 15.44 15.35
C HIS A 664 17.89 14.75 14.14
N PHE A 665 18.79 13.79 14.38
CA PHE A 665 19.56 13.17 13.31
C PHE A 665 19.19 11.70 13.05
N GLU A 666 18.30 11.14 13.83
CA GLU A 666 17.99 9.70 13.78
C GLU A 666 17.37 9.30 12.44
N ALA A 667 16.29 9.98 12.02
CA ALA A 667 15.63 9.69 10.73
C ALA A 667 16.57 9.92 9.54
N LEU A 668 17.46 10.91 9.62
CA LEU A 668 18.47 11.17 8.59
C LEU A 668 19.51 10.05 8.51
N GLN A 669 20.00 9.55 9.65
CA GLN A 669 20.98 8.45 9.70
C GLN A 669 20.33 7.11 9.29
N GLN A 670 19.09 6.88 9.67
CA GLN A 670 18.33 5.73 9.19
C GLN A 670 18.15 5.77 7.68
N ALA A 671 17.85 6.94 7.09
CA ALA A 671 17.75 7.11 5.64
C ALA A 671 19.09 6.81 4.94
N GLU A 672 20.21 7.30 5.46
CA GLU A 672 21.55 6.99 4.92
C GLU A 672 21.83 5.48 4.95
N LEU A 673 21.59 4.84 6.10
CA LEU A 673 21.81 3.41 6.27
C LEU A 673 20.93 2.59 5.30
N TYR A 674 19.67 2.95 5.21
CA TYR A 674 18.72 2.29 4.31
C TYR A 674 19.13 2.46 2.85
N CYS A 675 19.41 3.68 2.39
CA CYS A 675 19.86 3.94 1.03
C CYS A 675 21.13 3.14 0.68
N ARG A 676 22.09 3.09 1.62
CA ARG A 676 23.30 2.30 1.46
C ARG A 676 23.01 0.80 1.31
N THR A 677 22.09 0.25 2.11
CA THR A 677 21.71 -1.17 2.03
C THR A 677 20.96 -1.50 0.74
N GLN A 678 20.30 -0.51 0.14
CA GLN A 678 19.58 -0.65 -1.14
C GLN A 678 20.48 -0.32 -2.37
N GLY A 679 21.74 0.03 -2.15
CA GLY A 679 22.65 0.43 -3.24
C GLY A 679 22.27 1.77 -3.90
N LEU A 680 21.56 2.64 -3.17
CA LEU A 680 21.21 3.98 -3.61
C LEU A 680 22.30 4.98 -3.20
N HIS A 681 22.54 5.95 -4.07
CA HIS A 681 23.56 7.01 -3.84
C HIS A 681 22.99 8.07 -2.90
N PHE A 682 23.36 8.01 -1.64
CA PHE A 682 23.02 8.99 -0.61
C PHE A 682 24.31 9.63 -0.09
N PRO A 683 24.35 10.95 0.18
CA PRO A 683 25.56 11.59 0.70
C PRO A 683 25.89 11.05 2.10
N HIS A 684 27.20 10.93 2.39
CA HIS A 684 27.62 10.51 3.73
C HIS A 684 27.26 11.58 4.77
N VAL A 685 26.59 11.16 5.84
CA VAL A 685 26.12 12.01 6.92
C VAL A 685 27.05 11.86 8.12
N GLU A 686 27.96 12.81 8.31
CA GLU A 686 28.84 12.85 9.47
C GLU A 686 28.32 13.88 10.49
N ILE A 687 27.95 13.40 11.68
CA ILE A 687 27.45 14.23 12.78
C ILE A 687 28.43 14.15 13.95
N SER A 688 29.02 15.29 14.31
CA SER A 688 29.90 15.38 15.44
C SER A 688 29.19 15.22 16.79
N ALA A 689 29.93 14.90 17.85
CA ALA A 689 29.40 14.87 19.20
C ALA A 689 28.88 16.26 19.66
N GLU A 690 29.52 17.33 19.18
CA GLU A 690 29.11 18.69 19.45
C GLU A 690 27.74 19.01 18.78
N ASP A 691 27.55 18.62 17.51
CA ASP A 691 26.31 18.81 16.79
C ASP A 691 25.15 18.04 17.43
N ARG A 692 25.41 16.87 18.02
CA ARG A 692 24.39 16.11 18.76
C ARG A 692 23.92 16.83 20.04
N CYS A 693 24.85 17.51 20.71
CA CYS A 693 24.56 18.26 21.94
C CYS A 693 23.98 19.65 21.66
N GLN A 694 24.44 20.30 20.61
CA GLN A 694 24.05 21.66 20.21
C GLN A 694 23.84 21.71 18.69
N PRO A 695 22.71 21.20 18.19
CA PRO A 695 22.46 21.17 16.76
C PRO A 695 22.34 22.59 16.18
N ARG A 696 22.89 22.77 14.96
CA ARG A 696 22.80 24.00 14.18
C ARG A 696 21.50 24.07 13.39
N GLU A 697 21.16 25.25 12.89
CA GLU A 697 19.93 25.49 12.12
C GLU A 697 19.95 24.85 10.72
N CYS A 698 21.15 24.60 10.15
CA CYS A 698 21.31 24.05 8.81
C CYS A 698 22.58 23.22 8.69
N TYR A 699 22.51 22.10 7.97
CA TYR A 699 23.64 21.24 7.63
C TYR A 699 23.68 21.00 6.12
N LEU A 700 24.87 21.12 5.53
CA LEU A 700 25.11 20.80 4.12
C LEU A 700 25.95 19.51 4.04
N PHE A 701 25.39 18.49 3.40
CA PHE A 701 26.09 17.24 3.12
C PHE A 701 26.25 17.09 1.59
N ALA A 702 27.45 16.86 1.16
CA ALA A 702 27.79 16.56 -0.22
C ALA A 702 28.95 15.56 -0.21
N ASP A 703 28.90 14.56 -1.05
CA ASP A 703 29.93 13.53 -1.15
C ASP A 703 30.77 13.72 -2.42
N PRO A 704 32.00 14.27 -2.29
CA PRO A 704 32.86 14.45 -3.47
C PRO A 704 33.30 13.12 -4.10
N THR A 705 33.20 12.01 -3.36
CA THR A 705 33.58 10.67 -3.83
C THR A 705 32.44 9.97 -4.57
N CYS A 706 31.21 10.47 -4.42
CA CYS A 706 30.01 9.95 -5.08
C CYS A 706 29.27 11.09 -5.79
N PRO A 707 29.69 11.49 -6.99
CA PRO A 707 29.06 12.61 -7.72
C PRO A 707 27.61 12.33 -8.15
N GLU A 708 27.17 11.08 -8.09
CA GLU A 708 25.77 10.68 -8.37
C GLU A 708 24.84 10.92 -7.17
N ALA A 709 25.39 11.11 -5.96
CA ALA A 709 24.61 11.44 -4.79
C ALA A 709 24.12 12.91 -4.85
N PRO A 710 22.86 13.19 -4.50
CA PRO A 710 22.38 14.56 -4.44
C PRO A 710 23.08 15.34 -3.32
N VAL A 711 23.18 16.65 -3.46
CA VAL A 711 23.49 17.54 -2.34
C VAL A 711 22.30 17.52 -1.38
N LEU A 712 22.56 17.43 -0.09
CA LEU A 712 21.55 17.40 0.95
C LEU A 712 21.71 18.61 1.88
N LEU A 713 20.65 19.41 2.01
CA LEU A 713 20.51 20.43 3.03
C LEU A 713 19.53 19.95 4.08
N TYR A 714 19.96 19.82 5.31
CA TYR A 714 19.16 19.37 6.43
C TYR A 714 18.87 20.51 7.42
N PHE A 715 17.60 20.68 7.74
CA PHE A 715 17.10 21.72 8.66
C PHE A 715 16.41 21.03 9.84
N PRO A 716 17.10 20.80 10.98
CA PRO A 716 16.45 20.28 12.19
C PRO A 716 15.56 21.34 12.85
N LEU A 717 14.55 20.89 13.60
CA LEU A 717 13.70 21.77 14.39
C LEU A 717 14.43 22.22 15.66
N VAL A 718 15.08 23.38 15.60
CA VAL A 718 15.90 23.93 16.68
C VAL A 718 15.67 25.45 16.80
N ASN A 719 15.85 25.98 18.00
CA ASN A 719 15.79 27.42 18.27
C ASN A 719 17.17 27.90 18.74
N VAL A 720 18.06 28.21 17.79
CA VAL A 720 19.43 28.63 18.08
C VAL A 720 19.51 30.15 18.15
N SER A 721 19.25 30.84 17.05
CA SER A 721 19.37 32.29 16.95
C SER A 721 18.04 33.03 16.93
N PHE A 722 16.92 32.40 16.57
CA PHE A 722 15.59 33.02 16.57
C PHE A 722 15.16 33.55 17.95
N LYS A 723 15.59 32.89 19.03
CA LYS A 723 15.33 33.39 20.40
C LYS A 723 15.83 34.81 20.63
N ASP A 724 16.90 35.22 19.97
CA ASP A 724 17.58 36.49 20.15
C ASP A 724 17.36 37.46 18.98
N HIS A 725 16.88 36.96 17.80
CA HIS A 725 16.71 37.76 16.58
C HIS A 725 15.27 37.70 16.07
N SER A 726 14.74 38.83 15.64
CA SER A 726 13.40 38.90 15.02
C SER A 726 13.39 38.56 13.53
N THR A 727 14.45 38.96 12.83
CA THR A 727 14.79 38.60 11.46
C THR A 727 16.30 38.36 11.36
N PRO A 728 16.83 37.70 10.32
CA PRO A 728 18.26 37.50 10.19
C PRO A 728 19.07 38.78 10.35
N GLY A 729 19.98 38.78 11.34
CA GLY A 729 20.83 39.92 11.66
C GLY A 729 20.18 41.06 12.48
N VAL A 730 18.91 40.96 12.86
CA VAL A 730 18.22 41.97 13.64
C VAL A 730 17.92 41.46 15.04
N TRP A 731 18.58 42.03 16.04
CA TRP A 731 18.37 41.70 17.45
C TRP A 731 16.99 42.08 17.94
N ARG A 732 16.36 41.24 18.77
CA ARG A 732 15.12 41.57 19.46
C ARG A 732 15.36 42.63 20.53
N SER A 733 14.41 43.53 20.67
CA SER A 733 14.37 44.36 21.84
C SER A 733 14.06 43.56 23.11
N PRO A 734 14.37 44.08 24.33
CA PRO A 734 14.03 43.35 25.57
C PRO A 734 12.53 43.02 25.70
N GLU A 735 11.66 43.86 25.09
CA GLU A 735 10.21 43.66 25.06
C GLU A 735 9.76 42.58 24.06
N GLU A 736 10.59 42.30 23.07
CA GLU A 736 10.29 41.27 22.04
C GLU A 736 10.91 39.88 22.32
N LEU A 737 11.77 39.76 23.35
CA LEU A 737 12.44 38.50 23.65
C LEU A 737 11.48 37.32 23.89
N TRP A 738 10.28 37.62 24.44
CA TRP A 738 9.26 36.59 24.65
C TRP A 738 8.78 35.95 23.32
N ALA A 739 8.69 36.73 22.25
CA ALA A 739 8.27 36.24 20.93
C ALA A 739 9.29 35.30 20.28
N GLY A 740 10.53 35.31 20.76
CA GLY A 740 11.57 34.36 20.36
C GLY A 740 11.61 33.04 21.17
N GLN A 741 10.81 32.98 22.24
CA GLN A 741 10.75 31.79 23.10
C GLN A 741 9.81 30.73 22.50
N VAL A 742 10.36 29.66 22.00
CA VAL A 742 9.61 28.52 21.51
C VAL A 742 9.99 27.31 22.36
N ASP A 743 9.02 26.78 23.09
CA ASP A 743 9.26 25.60 23.94
C ASP A 743 9.32 24.33 23.08
N LEU A 744 10.54 23.84 22.83
CA LEU A 744 10.80 22.59 22.14
C LEU A 744 11.19 21.45 23.09
N ASN A 745 11.05 21.65 24.40
CA ASN A 745 11.37 20.62 25.37
C ASN A 745 10.33 19.49 25.32
N LYS A 746 10.79 18.28 25.11
CA LYS A 746 9.95 17.08 24.94
C LYS A 746 8.84 16.91 26.01
N THR A 747 9.05 17.38 27.21
CA THR A 747 8.14 17.20 28.36
C THR A 747 7.16 18.34 28.60
N THR A 748 7.50 19.56 28.16
CA THR A 748 6.71 20.78 28.44
C THR A 748 6.11 21.43 27.22
N THR A 749 6.59 21.03 26.02
CA THR A 749 6.21 21.64 24.73
C THR A 749 4.71 21.56 24.46
N PRO A 750 4.08 22.62 23.90
CA PRO A 750 2.75 22.53 23.33
C PRO A 750 2.72 21.74 22.01
N TYR A 751 3.88 21.50 21.39
CA TYR A 751 4.03 20.81 20.10
C TYR A 751 4.20 19.30 20.22
N PHE A 752 3.71 18.71 21.31
CA PHE A 752 3.69 17.27 21.52
C PHE A 752 2.97 16.56 20.36
N LEU A 753 3.47 15.39 19.97
CA LEU A 753 3.05 14.67 18.76
C LEU A 753 1.53 14.53 18.62
N LEU A 754 0.83 14.19 19.69
CA LEU A 754 -0.63 13.98 19.69
C LEU A 754 -1.44 15.27 19.89
N ASN A 755 -0.80 16.41 20.12
CA ASN A 755 -1.54 17.65 20.26
C ASN A 755 -1.99 18.21 18.91
N MET A 756 -3.29 18.18 18.66
CA MET A 756 -3.94 18.63 17.43
C MET A 756 -4.54 20.05 17.56
N THR A 757 -4.33 20.69 18.70
CA THR A 757 -4.88 22.04 18.96
C THR A 757 -3.79 22.93 19.52
N TYR A 758 -3.47 24.01 18.79
CA TYR A 758 -2.52 25.02 19.25
C TYR A 758 -3.25 26.32 19.54
N SER A 759 -2.76 27.09 20.53
CA SER A 759 -3.14 28.49 20.61
C SER A 759 -2.67 29.22 19.35
N GLU A 760 -3.28 30.34 19.03
CA GLU A 760 -2.82 31.18 17.92
C GLU A 760 -1.37 31.61 18.10
N GLU A 761 -0.97 31.89 19.34
CA GLU A 761 0.39 32.24 19.70
C GLU A 761 1.39 31.09 19.50
N ASP A 762 1.07 29.88 19.96
CA ASP A 762 1.92 28.70 19.74
C ASP A 762 2.09 28.40 18.26
N PHE A 763 0.99 28.52 17.49
CA PHE A 763 1.06 28.35 16.04
C PHE A 763 2.01 29.37 15.40
N ASP A 764 1.86 30.65 15.75
CA ASP A 764 2.69 31.73 15.21
C ASP A 764 4.15 31.55 15.59
N HIS A 765 4.46 31.19 16.83
CA HIS A 765 5.82 30.95 17.30
C HIS A 765 6.53 29.83 16.51
N LEU A 766 5.86 28.70 16.33
CA LEU A 766 6.42 27.58 15.57
C LEU A 766 6.58 27.90 14.08
N LEU A 767 5.58 28.57 13.49
CA LEU A 767 5.64 29.02 12.10
C LEU A 767 6.82 29.96 11.87
N GLN A 768 6.95 30.99 12.72
CA GLN A 768 7.99 32.02 12.63
C GLN A 768 9.37 31.47 12.88
N LEU A 769 9.54 30.49 13.78
CA LEU A 769 10.80 29.80 14.01
C LEU A 769 11.32 29.15 12.73
N ASN A 770 10.47 28.37 12.06
CA ASN A 770 10.86 27.66 10.82
C ASN A 770 11.06 28.63 9.65
N ASP A 771 10.22 29.65 9.54
CA ASP A 771 10.40 30.74 8.56
C ASP A 771 11.77 31.44 8.77
N TYR A 772 12.09 31.80 10.01
CA TYR A 772 13.36 32.41 10.36
C TYR A 772 14.57 31.51 10.07
N ASN A 773 14.56 30.26 10.54
CA ASN A 773 15.70 29.36 10.39
C ASN A 773 16.08 29.15 8.91
N LEU A 774 15.09 29.08 8.04
CA LEU A 774 15.33 28.92 6.61
C LEU A 774 15.85 30.23 5.99
N GLN A 775 15.27 31.38 6.33
CA GLN A 775 15.77 32.67 5.87
C GLN A 775 17.20 32.94 6.35
N ASN A 776 17.52 32.58 7.60
CA ASN A 776 18.87 32.73 8.16
C ASN A 776 19.92 31.85 7.46
N SER A 777 19.47 30.81 6.77
CA SER A 777 20.31 29.88 6.01
C SER A 777 20.35 30.18 4.50
N GLN A 778 19.90 31.35 4.05
CA GLN A 778 19.78 31.72 2.63
C GLN A 778 21.09 31.51 1.85
N ASP A 779 22.22 31.94 2.40
CA ASP A 779 23.51 31.82 1.73
C ASP A 779 23.90 30.35 1.49
N THR A 780 23.61 29.48 2.47
CA THR A 780 23.87 28.05 2.35
C THR A 780 22.96 27.41 1.29
N ILE A 781 21.70 27.83 1.21
CA ILE A 781 20.78 27.36 0.17
C ILE A 781 21.24 27.78 -1.22
N LEU A 782 21.66 29.02 -1.39
CA LEU A 782 22.20 29.52 -2.66
C LEU A 782 23.51 28.79 -3.05
N GLN A 783 24.37 28.48 -2.07
CA GLN A 783 25.55 27.66 -2.28
C GLN A 783 25.19 26.26 -2.79
N ALA A 784 24.22 25.61 -2.15
CA ALA A 784 23.76 24.27 -2.54
C ALA A 784 23.13 24.27 -3.93
N LEU A 785 22.36 25.29 -4.29
CA LEU A 785 21.81 25.45 -5.65
C LEU A 785 22.91 25.61 -6.70
N ARG A 786 23.98 26.35 -6.40
CA ARG A 786 25.15 26.44 -7.30
C ARG A 786 25.88 25.10 -7.44
N MET A 787 25.96 24.33 -6.37
CA MET A 787 26.53 22.97 -6.42
C MET A 787 25.68 22.05 -7.31
N ALA A 788 24.36 22.06 -7.13
CA ALA A 788 23.42 21.29 -7.94
C ALA A 788 23.49 21.66 -9.43
N LEU A 789 23.63 22.94 -9.72
CA LEU A 789 23.78 23.43 -11.10
C LEU A 789 25.09 22.92 -11.73
N LYS A 790 26.19 22.84 -10.97
CA LYS A 790 27.46 22.28 -11.44
C LYS A 790 27.38 20.79 -11.74
N HIS A 791 26.60 20.03 -10.98
CA HIS A 791 26.37 18.59 -11.23
C HIS A 791 25.71 18.34 -12.59
N ARG A 792 24.87 19.27 -13.04
CA ARG A 792 24.17 19.17 -14.34
C ARG A 792 24.96 19.77 -15.51
N ALA A 793 25.93 20.64 -15.25
CA ALA A 793 26.74 21.19 -16.31
C ALA A 793 27.48 20.05 -17.04
N PRO A 794 27.38 19.95 -18.40
CA PRO A 794 28.17 18.98 -19.14
C PRO A 794 29.65 19.20 -18.79
N GLU A 795 30.35 18.16 -18.34
CA GLU A 795 31.81 18.20 -18.21
C GLU A 795 32.36 18.76 -19.52
N ALA A 796 33.03 19.90 -19.44
CA ALA A 796 33.75 20.44 -20.57
C ALA A 796 34.76 19.36 -21.00
N ARG A 797 34.44 18.59 -22.06
CA ARG A 797 35.40 17.67 -22.65
C ARG A 797 36.65 18.48 -22.92
N PRO A 798 37.81 18.05 -22.41
CA PRO A 798 39.06 18.77 -22.73
C PRO A 798 39.17 18.79 -24.25
N GLN A 799 39.01 19.96 -24.85
CA GLN A 799 39.39 20.18 -26.24
C GLN A 799 40.87 19.97 -26.33
N GLY A 800 41.28 18.92 -27.03
CA GLY A 800 42.63 18.80 -27.54
C GLY A 800 43.48 17.69 -27.04
N ALA A 801 43.44 16.58 -27.71
CA ALA A 801 44.62 15.86 -28.15
C ALA A 801 44.29 15.27 -29.51
N GLN A 802 44.64 16.01 -30.56
CA GLN A 802 44.82 15.46 -31.90
C GLN A 802 46.04 14.58 -31.96
#